data_7ad10ed8d5154cf7c4675bb4a59519fe
#
_entry.id   7ad10ed8d5154cf7c4675bb4a59519fe
#
_cell.length_a   1.000
_cell.length_b   1.000
_cell.length_c   1.000
_cell.angle_alpha   90.00
_cell.angle_beta   90.00
_cell.angle_gamma   90.00
#
_symmetry.space_group_name_H-M   'P 1'
#
loop_
_entity.id
_entity.type
_entity.pdbx_description
1 polymer ?
#
loop_
_entity_poly.entity_id
_entity_poly.type
_entity_poly.pdbx_seq_one_letter_code
_entity_poly.pdbx_strand_id
1 'polypeptide(L)'
;KAHPEKKIHAKVYILRPEPFNQHTPATVITGSSNFTDPGLGGGNYYNYEFNVQLNDYTDVEFATAEFEKLWAESVDILPVDISNIKKKTYLNAETTPFELYIKLLHEYFGKNIDYDPDSMGDFPQNFKKLSYQVDAVNEGFNMLLKHNGFILADVVGLGKTVIAAMVAKKFLIQNGRDNTKILVVYPPAVEKNWKSTFKDFDLDKYTKFITNGSLDKILDEHQDYWIKEDYDLVIADEAHRFRNHKTGTFQNLQLICKSPRRNNGLITGKQKKVILVSATPLNNRPDDIFYQISMFQDARQSTLPITNLTAFFSPLMEQYKELKLFDELDVNKLRDIYGKIRKYIIEPITIRRTRKDLENIPEYKLDLASQNIQFPQVKPPQKVEYLMDAKLNQLFYQTVFYLTDETKLTYSRYQAIAGLNPEIQSKYYENAATVSKSLAFIMKTQLIKRLESSFYAFKKSLNNFKLANDLMISMFNNDKIFIAPDTNINKLLTQGWSEEKIEEEIQRLSENNPKNRTFKSTDFQPDFVENLKKDSQLLQELITNWEQIENDPKLDVFLGQLNNLFLNKKTNLEGKLVIFSESKDTVNYLADALKEQGRKDVLVVSSENRNKLYETIVTNFDANCTEDKQVNNYNIIITTEVLAEGVNLHRSNVIIHYDTPWNSTKLMQRIGRVNRIGTKANAIYNYVFYPSVQGDAQIQLNKTALMKIQAFHTAFGEDNQVFSTEEILDEVKLFSGTYKEEEDERLRFLYFLRNFKQKNKAWFERIKKLPLKSRVGRNSTIINKPELVNSTVAFLKTDKKLEFYWIDCHNQPGEITPVEAFQIFETDQNETSVELIANHHDQVNKAMEHFTMIEQDLWQSQTDPEALGGVAQNAKKFLSTMINHPKITEKQRENIRKIIVLIDIGKYTNLPSDVDKLQRKKVELNMTILEIDKISARYGIDLLDAQKGNQGKAEKPVLIISESFT
;
A
#
# COMPACT_ATOMS: atom_id res chain seq x y z
N LYS A 1 -56.65 4.25 18.46
CA LYS A 1 -57.49 3.09 18.86
C LYS A 1 -56.93 1.82 18.18
N ALA A 2 -57.21 0.65 18.74
CA ALA A 2 -56.92 -0.66 18.17
C ALA A 2 -58.19 -1.53 18.16
N HIS A 3 -58.38 -2.30 17.10
CA HIS A 3 -59.46 -3.26 17.04
C HIS A 3 -59.09 -4.54 17.82
N PRO A 4 -59.91 -5.02 18.79
CA PRO A 4 -59.49 -6.11 19.68
C PRO A 4 -59.33 -7.46 18.96
N GLU A 5 -60.13 -7.71 17.91
CA GLU A 5 -60.21 -9.02 17.24
C GLU A 5 -59.76 -9.02 15.79
N LYS A 6 -59.79 -7.87 15.11
CA LYS A 6 -59.48 -7.78 13.66
C LYS A 6 -58.12 -7.16 13.41
N LYS A 7 -57.30 -7.78 12.57
CA LYS A 7 -56.10 -7.17 12.04
C LYS A 7 -56.49 -6.29 10.86
N ILE A 8 -56.54 -4.97 11.07
CA ILE A 8 -56.91 -4.00 10.03
C ILE A 8 -55.67 -3.78 9.14
N HIS A 9 -55.86 -4.06 7.85
CA HIS A 9 -54.83 -3.82 6.83
C HIS A 9 -55.30 -2.86 5.73
N ALA A 10 -56.48 -2.29 5.87
CA ALA A 10 -57.06 -1.33 4.94
C ALA A 10 -56.30 0.01 5.00
N LYS A 11 -56.03 0.59 3.85
CA LYS A 11 -55.49 1.94 3.67
C LYS A 11 -56.56 2.75 2.98
N VAL A 12 -57.33 3.50 3.78
CA VAL A 12 -58.43 4.34 3.30
C VAL A 12 -58.28 5.72 3.90
N TYR A 13 -58.29 6.70 3.05
CA TYR A 13 -58.23 8.14 3.39
C TYR A 13 -59.56 8.77 3.00
N ILE A 14 -60.33 9.30 3.97
CA ILE A 14 -61.61 9.93 3.78
C ILE A 14 -61.45 11.44 4.00
N LEU A 15 -61.65 12.21 2.97
CA LEU A 15 -61.57 13.67 2.97
C LEU A 15 -62.95 14.21 2.73
N ARG A 16 -63.63 14.71 3.81
CA ARG A 16 -64.99 15.28 3.72
C ARG A 16 -65.10 16.51 4.60
N PRO A 17 -65.94 17.52 4.18
CA PRO A 17 -66.32 18.62 5.09
C PRO A 17 -67.35 18.23 6.11
N GLU A 18 -67.52 19.07 7.10
CA GLU A 18 -68.62 19.00 8.02
C GLU A 18 -69.43 20.31 7.88
N PRO A 19 -70.73 20.24 7.64
CA PRO A 19 -71.57 19.04 7.43
C PRO A 19 -71.31 18.41 6.05
N PHE A 20 -71.43 17.07 5.96
CA PHE A 20 -71.31 16.30 4.72
C PHE A 20 -72.72 15.94 4.21
N ASN A 21 -73.00 16.22 2.93
CA ASN A 21 -74.25 15.90 2.26
C ASN A 21 -74.05 15.69 0.76
N GLN A 22 -75.07 15.34 -0.02
CA GLN A 22 -75.03 15.01 -1.43
C GLN A 22 -74.44 16.14 -2.35
N HIS A 23 -74.41 17.37 -1.84
CA HIS A 23 -73.92 18.54 -2.59
C HIS A 23 -72.59 19.02 -2.15
N THR A 24 -71.96 18.37 -1.19
CA THR A 24 -70.63 18.73 -0.71
C THR A 24 -69.54 17.86 -1.36
N PRO A 25 -68.49 18.45 -1.93
CA PRO A 25 -67.39 17.67 -2.51
C PRO A 25 -66.64 16.92 -1.43
N ALA A 26 -66.44 15.62 -1.66
CA ALA A 26 -65.69 14.74 -0.75
C ALA A 26 -64.96 13.69 -1.58
N THR A 27 -63.98 13.05 -0.99
CA THR A 27 -63.12 12.09 -1.67
C THR A 27 -62.73 10.97 -0.74
N VAL A 28 -62.78 9.74 -1.23
CA VAL A 28 -62.14 8.56 -0.60
C VAL A 28 -60.99 8.12 -1.52
N ILE A 29 -59.82 7.94 -0.93
CA ILE A 29 -58.67 7.34 -1.60
C ILE A 29 -58.44 6.00 -0.91
N THR A 30 -58.41 4.92 -1.68
CA THR A 30 -58.10 3.57 -1.17
C THR A 30 -57.14 2.86 -2.12
N GLY A 31 -56.24 2.03 -1.54
CA GLY A 31 -55.27 1.32 -2.35
C GLY A 31 -54.15 0.73 -1.52
N SER A 32 -52.95 0.67 -2.11
CA SER A 32 -51.74 0.12 -1.47
C SER A 32 -50.96 1.13 -0.65
N SER A 33 -51.16 2.43 -0.87
CA SER A 33 -50.32 3.50 -0.29
C SER A 33 -50.47 3.63 1.20
N ASN A 34 -49.32 3.62 1.92
CA ASN A 34 -49.27 4.06 3.32
C ASN A 34 -49.07 5.57 3.41
N PHE A 35 -49.45 6.18 4.53
CA PHE A 35 -49.21 7.61 4.80
C PHE A 35 -47.74 7.85 5.18
N THR A 36 -46.83 7.62 4.21
CA THR A 36 -45.37 7.75 4.35
C THR A 36 -44.82 8.43 3.10
N ASP A 37 -43.67 9.08 3.19
CA ASP A 37 -43.05 9.71 2.02
C ASP A 37 -42.92 8.78 0.81
N PRO A 38 -42.43 7.53 0.92
CA PRO A 38 -42.39 6.59 -0.19
C PRO A 38 -43.77 6.20 -0.74
N GLY A 39 -44.79 6.09 0.13
CA GLY A 39 -46.15 5.73 -0.25
C GLY A 39 -46.94 6.87 -0.89
N LEU A 40 -46.56 8.11 -0.61
CA LEU A 40 -47.18 9.33 -1.19
C LEU A 40 -46.40 9.91 -2.36
N GLY A 41 -45.33 9.23 -2.83
CA GLY A 41 -44.49 9.69 -3.93
C GLY A 41 -43.56 10.82 -3.57
N GLY A 42 -43.33 11.05 -2.27
CA GLY A 42 -42.33 12.00 -1.77
C GLY A 42 -40.94 11.37 -1.65
N GLY A 43 -39.91 12.18 -1.93
CA GLY A 43 -38.51 11.73 -1.80
C GLY A 43 -37.91 11.11 -3.06
N ASN A 44 -36.68 10.60 -2.94
CA ASN A 44 -35.92 10.04 -4.05
C ASN A 44 -36.23 8.57 -4.38
N TYR A 45 -37.01 7.90 -3.53
CA TYR A 45 -37.47 6.53 -3.71
C TYR A 45 -38.98 6.53 -3.38
N TYR A 46 -39.78 6.16 -4.36
CA TYR A 46 -41.21 5.98 -4.20
C TYR A 46 -41.60 4.54 -4.56
N ASN A 47 -42.56 4.01 -3.84
CA ASN A 47 -43.14 2.72 -4.14
C ASN A 47 -44.00 2.80 -5.40
N TYR A 48 -44.11 1.69 -6.13
CA TYR A 48 -45.19 1.57 -7.11
C TYR A 48 -46.49 1.32 -6.30
N GLU A 49 -47.36 2.32 -6.29
CA GLU A 49 -48.61 2.27 -5.54
C GLU A 49 -49.78 2.32 -6.49
N PHE A 50 -50.80 1.53 -6.24
CA PHE A 50 -52.02 1.54 -6.97
C PHE A 50 -53.15 2.06 -6.06
N ASN A 51 -53.65 3.25 -6.34
CA ASN A 51 -54.71 3.90 -5.57
C ASN A 51 -55.91 4.22 -6.45
N VAL A 52 -57.08 4.11 -5.90
CA VAL A 52 -58.34 4.53 -6.53
C VAL A 52 -58.91 5.70 -5.75
N GLN A 53 -59.28 6.75 -6.49
CA GLN A 53 -59.97 7.90 -5.94
C GLN A 53 -61.46 7.80 -6.30
N LEU A 54 -62.33 7.84 -5.27
CA LEU A 54 -63.77 7.82 -5.42
C LEU A 54 -64.33 9.14 -4.91
N ASN A 55 -65.22 9.77 -5.67
CA ASN A 55 -65.75 11.09 -5.34
C ASN A 55 -67.29 11.08 -5.18
N ASP A 56 -67.96 9.96 -5.51
CA ASP A 56 -69.41 9.89 -5.43
C ASP A 56 -69.87 9.88 -3.97
N TYR A 57 -70.95 10.55 -3.70
CA TYR A 57 -71.48 10.66 -2.36
C TYR A 57 -71.72 9.30 -1.69
N THR A 58 -72.22 8.32 -2.42
CA THR A 58 -72.48 6.95 -1.93
C THR A 58 -71.23 6.22 -1.52
N ASP A 59 -70.10 6.41 -2.25
CA ASP A 59 -68.85 5.79 -1.93
C ASP A 59 -68.20 6.38 -0.68
N VAL A 60 -68.25 7.71 -0.55
CA VAL A 60 -67.80 8.42 0.65
C VAL A 60 -68.62 8.11 1.87
N GLU A 61 -69.98 8.04 1.72
CA GLU A 61 -70.95 7.68 2.80
C GLU A 61 -70.64 6.24 3.28
N PHE A 62 -70.51 5.30 2.34
CA PHE A 62 -70.16 3.90 2.69
C PHE A 62 -68.80 3.79 3.42
N ALA A 63 -67.74 4.41 2.88
CA ALA A 63 -66.47 4.40 3.51
C ALA A 63 -66.45 5.03 4.90
N THR A 64 -67.23 6.10 5.08
CA THR A 64 -67.43 6.75 6.38
C THR A 64 -68.14 5.86 7.36
N ALA A 65 -69.25 5.22 6.94
CA ALA A 65 -70.00 4.30 7.79
C ALA A 65 -69.13 3.11 8.23
N GLU A 66 -68.40 2.50 7.37
CA GLU A 66 -67.47 1.42 7.70
C GLU A 66 -66.34 1.89 8.65
N PHE A 67 -65.81 3.07 8.46
CA PHE A 67 -64.83 3.66 9.39
C PHE A 67 -65.43 3.87 10.78
N GLU A 68 -66.61 4.48 10.87
CA GLU A 68 -67.23 4.75 12.13
C GLU A 68 -67.63 3.47 12.87
N LYS A 69 -68.03 2.43 12.15
CA LYS A 69 -68.27 1.10 12.71
C LYS A 69 -66.99 0.50 13.30
N LEU A 70 -65.92 0.48 12.55
CA LEU A 70 -64.63 0.00 13.03
C LEU A 70 -64.09 0.84 14.19
N TRP A 71 -64.37 2.16 14.19
CA TRP A 71 -63.99 3.07 15.27
C TRP A 71 -64.74 2.81 16.54
N ALA A 72 -66.08 2.51 16.45
CA ALA A 72 -66.94 2.17 17.58
C ALA A 72 -66.57 0.80 18.20
N GLU A 73 -66.19 -0.18 17.36
CA GLU A 73 -65.72 -1.50 17.78
C GLU A 73 -64.26 -1.48 18.36
N SER A 74 -63.53 -0.38 18.14
CA SER A 74 -62.15 -0.24 18.59
C SER A 74 -62.00 0.25 20.01
N VAL A 75 -61.11 -0.32 20.78
CA VAL A 75 -60.74 0.09 22.13
C VAL A 75 -59.64 1.14 22.16
N ASP A 76 -59.67 2.01 23.16
CA ASP A 76 -58.61 2.99 23.36
C ASP A 76 -57.32 2.31 23.82
N ILE A 77 -56.22 2.71 23.21
CA ILE A 77 -54.92 2.24 23.66
C ILE A 77 -54.48 3.14 24.80
N LEU A 78 -54.35 2.57 25.98
CA LEU A 78 -53.91 3.28 27.17
C LEU A 78 -52.38 3.46 27.16
N PRO A 79 -51.83 4.49 27.81
CA PRO A 79 -50.39 4.69 27.96
C PRO A 79 -49.66 3.47 28.54
N VAL A 80 -50.34 2.72 29.44
CA VAL A 80 -49.83 1.47 30.03
C VAL A 80 -49.67 0.37 28.98
N ASP A 81 -50.58 0.30 27.99
CA ASP A 81 -50.47 -0.69 26.90
C ASP A 81 -49.32 -0.36 25.97
N ILE A 82 -49.10 0.92 25.68
CA ILE A 82 -47.94 1.40 24.94
C ILE A 82 -46.65 1.06 25.68
N SER A 83 -46.61 1.27 26.99
CA SER A 83 -45.46 0.91 27.83
C SER A 83 -45.22 -0.61 27.83
N ASN A 84 -46.28 -1.42 27.93
CA ASN A 84 -46.19 -2.88 27.90
C ASN A 84 -45.73 -3.41 26.51
N ILE A 85 -46.16 -2.76 25.41
CA ILE A 85 -45.71 -3.06 24.05
C ILE A 85 -44.24 -2.67 23.90
N LYS A 86 -43.87 -1.49 24.40
CA LYS A 86 -42.46 -1.07 24.44
C LYS A 86 -41.57 -2.08 25.17
N LYS A 87 -41.99 -2.59 26.33
CA LYS A 87 -41.26 -3.62 27.10
C LYS A 87 -41.14 -4.97 26.39
N LYS A 88 -42.08 -5.33 25.53
CA LYS A 88 -42.08 -6.59 24.76
C LYS A 88 -41.44 -6.49 23.37
N THR A 89 -41.14 -5.31 22.92
CA THR A 89 -40.54 -5.04 21.59
C THR A 89 -39.19 -4.34 21.72
N TYR A 90 -38.46 -4.24 20.64
CA TYR A 90 -37.18 -3.52 20.56
C TYR A 90 -37.31 -1.98 20.75
N LEU A 91 -38.48 -1.46 20.92
CA LEU A 91 -38.77 -0.05 21.25
C LEU A 91 -38.64 0.26 22.76
N ASN A 92 -38.06 -0.66 23.51
CA ASN A 92 -37.80 -0.51 24.93
C ASN A 92 -36.90 0.66 25.24
N ALA A 93 -37.30 1.56 26.12
CA ALA A 93 -36.49 2.66 26.63
C ALA A 93 -35.33 2.21 27.56
N GLU A 94 -35.26 0.91 27.85
CA GLU A 94 -34.28 0.30 28.76
C GLU A 94 -33.08 -0.35 28.03
N THR A 95 -32.69 0.15 26.85
CA THR A 95 -31.40 -0.25 26.24
C THR A 95 -30.27 0.19 27.18
N THR A 96 -29.43 -0.74 27.61
CA THR A 96 -28.32 -0.39 28.49
C THR A 96 -27.14 0.14 27.70
N PRO A 97 -26.23 0.94 28.30
CA PRO A 97 -24.99 1.35 27.67
C PRO A 97 -24.18 0.16 27.13
N PHE A 98 -24.13 -0.95 27.87
CA PHE A 98 -23.47 -2.17 27.45
C PHE A 98 -24.08 -2.80 26.19
N GLU A 99 -25.38 -2.84 26.08
CA GLU A 99 -26.07 -3.33 24.87
C GLU A 99 -25.77 -2.43 23.65
N LEU A 100 -25.71 -1.12 23.88
CA LEU A 100 -25.35 -0.17 22.84
C LEU A 100 -23.89 -0.33 22.40
N TYR A 101 -22.98 -0.53 23.36
CA TYR A 101 -21.57 -0.82 23.07
C TYR A 101 -21.39 -2.09 22.23
N ILE A 102 -22.07 -3.19 22.60
CA ILE A 102 -22.02 -4.42 21.79
C ILE A 102 -22.64 -4.20 20.40
N LYS A 103 -23.71 -3.43 20.30
CA LYS A 103 -24.35 -3.06 19.02
C LYS A 103 -23.40 -2.27 18.14
N LEU A 104 -22.68 -1.29 18.71
CA LEU A 104 -21.64 -0.52 18.03
C LEU A 104 -20.58 -1.43 17.42
N LEU A 105 -19.99 -2.29 18.24
CA LEU A 105 -18.93 -3.20 17.78
C LEU A 105 -19.47 -4.17 16.70
N HIS A 106 -20.69 -4.66 16.85
CA HIS A 106 -21.31 -5.52 15.84
C HIS A 106 -21.52 -4.83 14.50
N GLU A 107 -22.01 -3.58 14.49
CA GLU A 107 -22.21 -2.82 13.25
C GLU A 107 -20.89 -2.42 12.58
N TYR A 108 -19.86 -2.15 13.39
CA TYR A 108 -18.53 -1.79 12.87
C TYR A 108 -17.81 -3.00 12.29
N PHE A 109 -17.67 -4.09 13.05
CA PHE A 109 -16.89 -5.26 12.60
C PHE A 109 -17.65 -6.14 11.60
N GLY A 110 -18.99 -6.11 11.61
CA GLY A 110 -19.82 -6.78 10.62
C GLY A 110 -19.46 -8.27 10.44
N LYS A 111 -19.17 -8.65 9.22
CA LYS A 111 -18.81 -10.05 8.87
C LYS A 111 -17.48 -10.54 9.44
N ASN A 112 -16.62 -9.65 9.91
CA ASN A 112 -15.31 -10.04 10.49
C ASN A 112 -15.45 -10.69 11.88
N ILE A 113 -16.66 -10.62 12.47
CA ILE A 113 -16.98 -11.30 13.73
C ILE A 113 -17.02 -12.82 13.54
N ASP A 114 -17.45 -13.28 12.37
CA ASP A 114 -17.59 -14.70 12.08
C ASP A 114 -16.22 -15.33 11.80
N TYR A 115 -15.69 -15.99 12.80
CA TYR A 115 -14.50 -16.78 12.70
C TYR A 115 -14.87 -18.19 12.27
N ASP A 116 -14.48 -18.56 11.05
CA ASP A 116 -14.65 -19.92 10.55
C ASP A 116 -13.27 -20.54 10.29
N PRO A 117 -12.73 -21.28 11.26
CA PRO A 117 -11.42 -21.92 11.12
C PRO A 117 -11.43 -23.04 10.06
N ASP A 118 -12.59 -23.62 9.75
CA ASP A 118 -12.70 -24.78 8.87
C ASP A 118 -13.09 -24.43 7.43
N SER A 119 -13.31 -23.14 7.15
CA SER A 119 -13.68 -22.65 5.81
C SER A 119 -12.66 -22.89 4.70
N MET A 120 -11.48 -23.41 5.03
CA MET A 120 -10.39 -23.65 4.09
C MET A 120 -10.22 -25.12 3.67
N GLY A 121 -11.06 -26.01 4.18
CA GLY A 121 -10.88 -27.44 3.95
C GLY A 121 -9.61 -28.01 4.62
N ASP A 122 -9.08 -29.10 4.05
CA ASP A 122 -7.91 -29.78 4.60
C ASP A 122 -6.68 -28.86 4.63
N PHE A 123 -6.12 -28.68 5.83
CA PHE A 123 -4.91 -27.89 6.05
C PHE A 123 -3.68 -28.80 5.90
N PRO A 124 -2.60 -28.39 5.21
CA PRO A 124 -1.44 -29.22 5.03
C PRO A 124 -0.79 -29.63 6.37
N GLN A 125 -0.44 -30.90 6.52
CA GLN A 125 0.11 -31.44 7.78
C GLN A 125 1.42 -30.75 8.22
N ASN A 126 2.16 -30.17 7.27
CA ASN A 126 3.45 -29.53 7.54
C ASN A 126 3.33 -28.06 8.02
N PHE A 127 2.11 -27.52 8.08
CA PHE A 127 1.88 -26.16 8.52
C PHE A 127 1.08 -26.10 9.81
N LYS A 128 1.45 -25.19 10.69
CA LYS A 128 0.68 -24.90 11.88
C LYS A 128 -0.48 -23.98 11.55
N LYS A 129 -1.69 -24.35 11.98
CA LYS A 129 -2.88 -23.51 11.80
C LYS A 129 -2.89 -22.46 12.91
N LEU A 130 -2.47 -21.24 12.59
CA LEU A 130 -2.38 -20.14 13.54
C LEU A 130 -3.61 -19.24 13.46
N SER A 131 -4.21 -18.92 14.58
CA SER A 131 -5.46 -18.14 14.68
C SER A 131 -5.35 -16.78 13.99
N TYR A 132 -4.25 -16.07 14.18
CA TYR A 132 -4.04 -14.77 13.51
C TYR A 132 -3.96 -14.87 11.98
N GLN A 133 -3.43 -16.00 11.45
CA GLN A 133 -3.40 -16.23 10.00
C GLN A 133 -4.80 -16.52 9.45
N VAL A 134 -5.61 -17.29 10.19
CA VAL A 134 -7.00 -17.56 9.81
C VAL A 134 -7.82 -16.27 9.81
N ASP A 135 -7.61 -15.39 10.77
CA ASP A 135 -8.23 -14.08 10.81
C ASP A 135 -7.84 -13.22 9.61
N ALA A 136 -6.54 -13.19 9.28
CA ALA A 136 -6.05 -12.52 8.09
C ALA A 136 -6.71 -13.02 6.81
N VAL A 137 -6.90 -14.34 6.71
CA VAL A 137 -7.55 -14.97 5.55
C VAL A 137 -9.02 -14.57 5.45
N ASN A 138 -9.77 -14.60 6.55
CA ASN A 138 -11.19 -14.23 6.55
C ASN A 138 -11.38 -12.76 6.19
N GLU A 139 -10.61 -11.87 6.80
CA GLU A 139 -10.64 -10.44 6.53
C GLU A 139 -10.22 -10.14 5.09
N GLY A 140 -9.09 -10.69 4.62
CA GLY A 140 -8.60 -10.50 3.26
C GLY A 140 -9.55 -11.04 2.21
N PHE A 141 -10.19 -12.16 2.49
CA PHE A 141 -11.18 -12.72 1.60
C PHE A 141 -12.43 -11.82 1.47
N ASN A 142 -12.91 -11.24 2.58
CA ASN A 142 -14.00 -10.27 2.56
C ASN A 142 -13.62 -9.01 1.75
N MET A 143 -12.40 -8.48 1.95
CA MET A 143 -11.87 -7.35 1.17
C MET A 143 -11.75 -7.70 -0.31
N LEU A 144 -11.27 -8.91 -0.62
CA LEU A 144 -11.11 -9.41 -2.00
C LEU A 144 -12.46 -9.45 -2.73
N LEU A 145 -13.51 -9.88 -2.06
CA LEU A 145 -14.86 -9.91 -2.64
C LEU A 145 -15.44 -8.51 -2.83
N LYS A 146 -15.30 -7.65 -1.81
CA LYS A 146 -15.88 -6.30 -1.80
C LYS A 146 -15.15 -5.33 -2.72
N HIS A 147 -13.80 -5.35 -2.71
CA HIS A 147 -12.96 -4.36 -3.36
C HIS A 147 -12.17 -4.88 -4.56
N ASN A 148 -12.36 -6.13 -4.97
CA ASN A 148 -11.62 -6.85 -6.01
C ASN A 148 -10.12 -7.04 -5.71
N GLY A 149 -9.65 -6.62 -4.56
CA GLY A 149 -8.28 -6.79 -4.13
C GLY A 149 -8.04 -6.24 -2.74
N PHE A 150 -6.89 -6.59 -2.19
CA PHE A 150 -6.41 -6.07 -0.91
C PHE A 150 -4.88 -6.13 -0.84
N ILE A 151 -4.32 -5.45 0.16
CA ILE A 151 -2.88 -5.43 0.45
C ILE A 151 -2.62 -6.26 1.70
N LEU A 152 -1.76 -7.26 1.59
CA LEU A 152 -1.28 -8.05 2.72
C LEU A 152 0.03 -7.46 3.22
N ALA A 153 -0.04 -6.71 4.32
CA ALA A 153 1.05 -5.88 4.85
C ALA A 153 1.58 -6.33 6.22
N ASP A 154 1.34 -7.58 6.61
CA ASP A 154 1.86 -8.14 7.84
C ASP A 154 3.38 -7.96 7.97
N VAL A 155 3.87 -7.74 9.17
CA VAL A 155 5.30 -7.58 9.45
C VAL A 155 6.08 -8.79 8.92
N VAL A 156 7.33 -8.54 8.51
CA VAL A 156 8.21 -9.59 7.97
C VAL A 156 8.36 -10.73 8.99
N GLY A 157 8.21 -11.98 8.52
CA GLY A 157 8.32 -13.17 9.36
C GLY A 157 7.00 -13.76 9.86
N LEU A 158 5.85 -13.11 9.65
CA LEU A 158 4.52 -13.60 10.07
C LEU A 158 3.84 -14.54 9.06
N GLY A 159 4.53 -14.93 7.97
CA GLY A 159 4.02 -15.94 7.04
C GLY A 159 3.09 -15.42 5.94
N LYS A 160 3.33 -14.21 5.40
CA LYS A 160 2.52 -13.63 4.30
C LYS A 160 2.28 -14.59 3.13
N THR A 161 3.29 -15.35 2.71
CA THR A 161 3.15 -16.36 1.63
C THR A 161 2.12 -17.42 1.96
N VAL A 162 2.10 -17.90 3.22
CA VAL A 162 1.14 -18.88 3.72
C VAL A 162 -0.27 -18.28 3.73
N ILE A 163 -0.43 -17.07 4.27
CA ILE A 163 -1.73 -16.37 4.28
C ILE A 163 -2.26 -16.18 2.86
N ALA A 164 -1.41 -15.75 1.92
CA ALA A 164 -1.80 -15.59 0.52
C ALA A 164 -2.21 -16.93 -0.13
N ALA A 165 -1.51 -18.03 0.17
CA ALA A 165 -1.87 -19.37 -0.27
C ALA A 165 -3.21 -19.82 0.31
N MET A 166 -3.46 -19.54 1.60
CA MET A 166 -4.73 -19.84 2.26
C MET A 166 -5.90 -19.07 1.62
N VAL A 167 -5.72 -17.76 1.34
CA VAL A 167 -6.74 -16.96 0.63
C VAL A 167 -6.98 -17.52 -0.77
N ALA A 168 -5.91 -17.89 -1.48
CA ALA A 168 -6.02 -18.50 -2.81
C ALA A 168 -6.76 -19.86 -2.79
N LYS A 169 -6.51 -20.69 -1.76
CA LYS A 169 -7.23 -21.96 -1.57
C LYS A 169 -8.72 -21.72 -1.30
N LYS A 170 -9.05 -20.77 -0.42
CA LYS A 170 -10.44 -20.38 -0.15
C LYS A 170 -11.12 -19.85 -1.41
N PHE A 171 -10.43 -19.03 -2.19
CA PHE A 171 -10.92 -18.51 -3.46
C PHE A 171 -11.14 -19.64 -4.48
N LEU A 172 -10.21 -20.59 -4.61
CA LEU A 172 -10.32 -21.76 -5.49
C LEU A 172 -11.57 -22.59 -5.16
N ILE A 173 -11.81 -22.86 -3.88
CA ILE A 173 -12.97 -23.63 -3.43
C ILE A 173 -14.28 -22.91 -3.79
N GLN A 174 -14.36 -21.62 -3.54
CA GLN A 174 -15.59 -20.85 -3.76
C GLN A 174 -15.85 -20.54 -5.25
N ASN A 175 -14.79 -20.29 -6.04
CA ASN A 175 -14.92 -19.97 -7.47
C ASN A 175 -15.09 -21.23 -8.33
N GLY A 176 -14.80 -22.44 -7.79
CA GLY A 176 -14.79 -23.72 -8.47
C GLY A 176 -13.42 -24.10 -9.05
N ARG A 177 -13.00 -25.35 -8.78
CA ARG A 177 -11.65 -25.83 -9.14
C ARG A 177 -11.38 -25.77 -10.63
N ASP A 178 -12.35 -26.20 -11.45
CA ASP A 178 -12.17 -26.29 -12.90
C ASP A 178 -12.14 -24.92 -13.59
N ASN A 179 -12.59 -23.89 -12.91
CA ASN A 179 -12.77 -22.55 -13.45
C ASN A 179 -11.77 -21.52 -12.91
N THR A 180 -10.81 -21.95 -12.08
CA THR A 180 -9.92 -21.01 -11.41
C THR A 180 -8.49 -21.13 -11.90
N LYS A 181 -7.93 -20.04 -12.40
CA LYS A 181 -6.54 -19.90 -12.80
C LYS A 181 -5.89 -18.79 -12.02
N ILE A 182 -4.75 -19.09 -11.41
CA ILE A 182 -4.02 -18.17 -10.51
C ILE A 182 -2.70 -17.78 -11.16
N LEU A 183 -2.34 -16.52 -11.04
CA LEU A 183 -1.02 -16.00 -11.38
C LEU A 183 -0.31 -15.52 -10.12
N VAL A 184 0.91 -15.99 -9.91
CA VAL A 184 1.81 -15.48 -8.85
C VAL A 184 3.00 -14.77 -9.50
N VAL A 185 3.11 -13.47 -9.22
CA VAL A 185 4.19 -12.59 -9.69
C VAL A 185 5.12 -12.34 -8.51
N TYR A 186 6.40 -12.62 -8.68
CA TYR A 186 7.36 -12.57 -7.57
C TYR A 186 8.75 -12.11 -8.01
N PRO A 187 9.57 -11.55 -7.09
CA PRO A 187 11.00 -11.39 -7.33
C PRO A 187 11.71 -12.75 -7.40
N PRO A 188 12.74 -12.92 -8.26
CA PRO A 188 13.45 -14.21 -8.41
C PRO A 188 13.94 -14.82 -7.11
N ALA A 189 14.17 -13.97 -6.11
CA ALA A 189 14.68 -14.36 -4.81
C ALA A 189 13.77 -15.30 -4.01
N VAL A 190 12.46 -15.24 -4.20
CA VAL A 190 11.44 -15.95 -3.41
C VAL A 190 10.75 -17.09 -4.16
N GLU A 191 11.23 -17.40 -5.37
CA GLU A 191 10.61 -18.41 -6.26
C GLU A 191 10.37 -19.75 -5.58
N LYS A 192 11.42 -20.31 -4.97
CA LYS A 192 11.35 -21.63 -4.32
C LYS A 192 10.30 -21.65 -3.20
N ASN A 193 10.25 -20.58 -2.40
CA ASN A 193 9.30 -20.46 -1.30
C ASN A 193 7.84 -20.42 -1.80
N TRP A 194 7.55 -19.64 -2.85
CA TRP A 194 6.21 -19.58 -3.44
C TRP A 194 5.78 -20.91 -4.04
N LYS A 195 6.65 -21.53 -4.85
CA LYS A 195 6.36 -22.82 -5.49
C LYS A 195 6.14 -23.93 -4.48
N SER A 196 7.00 -24.04 -3.44
CA SER A 196 6.84 -25.06 -2.40
C SER A 196 5.57 -24.85 -1.59
N THR A 197 5.29 -23.63 -1.12
CA THR A 197 4.08 -23.34 -0.35
C THR A 197 2.82 -23.65 -1.14
N PHE A 198 2.75 -23.25 -2.42
CA PHE A 198 1.58 -23.52 -3.25
C PHE A 198 1.40 -25.00 -3.56
N LYS A 199 2.50 -25.75 -3.69
CA LYS A 199 2.46 -27.20 -3.82
C LYS A 199 1.93 -27.86 -2.54
N ASP A 200 2.37 -27.42 -1.36
CA ASP A 200 1.89 -27.94 -0.08
C ASP A 200 0.38 -27.70 0.12
N PHE A 201 -0.15 -26.60 -0.44
CA PHE A 201 -1.59 -26.29 -0.44
C PHE A 201 -2.37 -26.87 -1.64
N ASP A 202 -1.79 -27.73 -2.48
CA ASP A 202 -2.40 -28.30 -3.71
C ASP A 202 -2.89 -27.23 -4.69
N LEU A 203 -2.18 -26.13 -4.79
CA LEU A 203 -2.52 -25.01 -5.67
C LEU A 203 -1.67 -24.95 -6.94
N ASP A 204 -0.59 -25.71 -7.03
CA ASP A 204 0.38 -25.70 -8.11
C ASP A 204 -0.25 -26.00 -9.49
N LYS A 205 -1.23 -26.90 -9.55
CA LYS A 205 -1.97 -27.25 -10.79
C LYS A 205 -2.81 -26.09 -11.35
N TYR A 206 -3.23 -25.19 -10.49
CA TYR A 206 -4.09 -24.05 -10.83
C TYR A 206 -3.30 -22.75 -10.97
N THR A 207 -1.96 -22.82 -10.83
CA THR A 207 -1.13 -21.62 -10.69
C THR A 207 -0.02 -21.58 -11.72
N LYS A 208 0.15 -20.43 -12.35
CA LYS A 208 1.35 -20.07 -13.11
C LYS A 208 2.21 -19.09 -12.28
N PHE A 209 3.52 -19.30 -12.36
CA PHE A 209 4.52 -18.56 -11.61
C PHE A 209 5.39 -17.76 -12.57
N ILE A 210 5.52 -16.45 -12.34
CA ILE A 210 6.31 -15.57 -13.21
C ILE A 210 7.09 -14.55 -12.39
N THR A 211 8.30 -14.24 -12.84
CA THR A 211 9.08 -13.16 -12.23
C THR A 211 8.55 -11.80 -12.69
N ASN A 212 8.66 -10.80 -11.81
CA ASN A 212 8.21 -9.43 -12.08
C ASN A 212 8.86 -8.81 -13.34
N GLY A 213 10.07 -9.23 -13.72
CA GLY A 213 10.76 -8.76 -14.92
C GLY A 213 10.37 -9.48 -16.23
N SER A 214 9.49 -10.48 -16.20
CA SER A 214 9.13 -11.33 -17.36
C SER A 214 7.63 -11.29 -17.69
N LEU A 215 6.90 -10.28 -17.24
CA LEU A 215 5.44 -10.15 -17.44
C LEU A 215 5.03 -10.00 -18.92
N ASP A 216 5.95 -9.52 -19.76
CA ASP A 216 5.84 -9.47 -21.22
C ASP A 216 5.48 -10.82 -21.81
N LYS A 217 6.01 -11.94 -21.30
CA LYS A 217 5.69 -13.29 -21.80
C LYS A 217 4.20 -13.63 -21.74
N ILE A 218 3.46 -13.08 -20.78
CA ILE A 218 2.01 -13.28 -20.72
C ILE A 218 1.29 -12.43 -21.76
N LEU A 219 1.78 -11.22 -22.00
CA LEU A 219 1.21 -10.30 -22.97
C LEU A 219 1.51 -10.73 -24.40
N ASP A 220 2.67 -11.37 -24.62
CA ASP A 220 3.11 -11.94 -25.90
C ASP A 220 2.57 -13.37 -26.12
N GLU A 221 1.68 -13.85 -25.26
CA GLU A 221 1.00 -15.15 -25.33
C GLU A 221 1.95 -16.34 -25.41
N HIS A 222 3.05 -16.29 -24.67
CA HIS A 222 4.03 -17.38 -24.63
C HIS A 222 3.40 -18.70 -24.15
N GLN A 223 3.71 -19.80 -24.85
CA GLN A 223 3.10 -21.12 -24.66
C GLN A 223 3.14 -21.70 -23.23
N ASP A 224 4.08 -21.26 -22.40
CA ASP A 224 4.21 -21.71 -21.01
C ASP A 224 3.16 -21.06 -20.08
N TYR A 225 2.46 -20.02 -20.54
CA TYR A 225 1.50 -19.26 -19.77
C TYR A 225 0.11 -19.30 -20.39
N TRP A 226 -0.91 -19.10 -19.56
CA TRP A 226 -2.24 -18.80 -20.05
C TRP A 226 -2.29 -17.36 -20.54
N ILE A 227 -3.21 -17.05 -21.44
CA ILE A 227 -3.40 -15.66 -21.87
C ILE A 227 -3.90 -14.80 -20.70
N LYS A 228 -3.67 -13.49 -20.77
CA LYS A 228 -3.98 -12.58 -19.65
C LYS A 228 -5.44 -12.65 -19.19
N GLU A 229 -6.41 -12.91 -20.08
CA GLU A 229 -7.83 -12.98 -19.76
C GLU A 229 -8.23 -14.23 -18.94
N ASP A 230 -7.42 -15.27 -18.97
CA ASP A 230 -7.73 -16.55 -18.30
C ASP A 230 -7.51 -16.52 -16.79
N TYR A 231 -6.70 -15.60 -16.28
CA TYR A 231 -6.42 -15.54 -14.85
C TYR A 231 -7.60 -14.94 -14.08
N ASP A 232 -7.98 -15.57 -12.98
CA ASP A 232 -9.04 -15.13 -12.06
C ASP A 232 -8.49 -14.39 -10.86
N LEU A 233 -7.35 -14.87 -10.34
CA LEU A 233 -6.65 -14.31 -9.19
C LEU A 233 -5.20 -14.01 -9.57
N VAL A 234 -4.76 -12.80 -9.28
CA VAL A 234 -3.37 -12.36 -9.44
C VAL A 234 -2.80 -12.03 -8.06
N ILE A 235 -1.67 -12.62 -7.72
CA ILE A 235 -0.94 -12.35 -6.48
C ILE A 235 0.39 -11.73 -6.87
N ALA A 236 0.68 -10.52 -6.40
CA ALA A 236 1.94 -9.84 -6.67
C ALA A 236 2.72 -9.63 -5.37
N ASP A 237 3.85 -10.31 -5.26
CA ASP A 237 4.76 -10.18 -4.12
C ASP A 237 5.71 -8.99 -4.30
N GLU A 238 6.14 -8.41 -3.16
CA GLU A 238 6.91 -7.17 -3.09
C GLU A 238 6.27 -6.06 -3.94
N ALA A 239 4.97 -5.85 -3.72
CA ALA A 239 4.13 -4.97 -4.53
C ALA A 239 4.58 -3.51 -4.54
N HIS A 240 5.40 -3.08 -3.57
CA HIS A 240 6.04 -1.77 -3.56
C HIS A 240 6.91 -1.51 -4.80
N ARG A 241 7.34 -2.54 -5.53
CA ARG A 241 8.07 -2.41 -6.81
C ARG A 241 7.20 -1.87 -7.95
N PHE A 242 5.87 -1.95 -7.81
CA PHE A 242 4.90 -1.46 -8.81
C PHE A 242 4.31 -0.09 -8.45
N ARG A 243 5.07 0.77 -7.81
CA ARG A 243 4.67 2.14 -7.41
C ARG A 243 4.84 3.18 -8.53
N ASN A 244 5.67 2.91 -9.52
CA ASN A 244 5.95 3.86 -10.60
C ASN A 244 5.23 3.47 -11.89
N HIS A 245 4.15 4.20 -12.21
CA HIS A 245 3.30 3.97 -13.38
C HIS A 245 4.04 4.11 -14.73
N LYS A 246 5.21 4.76 -14.76
CA LYS A 246 6.00 4.95 -15.99
C LYS A 246 6.83 3.73 -16.36
N THR A 247 7.00 2.76 -15.47
CA THR A 247 7.78 1.55 -15.73
C THR A 247 6.99 0.53 -16.56
N GLY A 248 7.69 -0.18 -17.46
CA GLY A 248 7.06 -1.26 -18.24
C GLY A 248 6.50 -2.37 -17.36
N THR A 249 7.16 -2.70 -16.25
CA THR A 249 6.68 -3.72 -15.29
C THR A 249 5.34 -3.35 -14.66
N PHE A 250 5.15 -2.08 -14.28
CA PHE A 250 3.86 -1.59 -13.80
C PHE A 250 2.78 -1.71 -14.88
N GLN A 251 3.07 -1.22 -16.09
CA GLN A 251 2.12 -1.23 -17.20
C GLN A 251 1.69 -2.66 -17.55
N ASN A 252 2.64 -3.58 -17.64
CA ASN A 252 2.36 -4.98 -17.94
C ASN A 252 1.50 -5.65 -16.86
N LEU A 253 1.82 -5.43 -15.58
CA LEU A 253 1.01 -5.97 -14.49
C LEU A 253 -0.41 -5.37 -14.48
N GLN A 254 -0.56 -4.06 -14.71
CA GLN A 254 -1.87 -3.42 -14.76
C GLN A 254 -2.71 -3.96 -15.93
N LEU A 255 -2.13 -4.17 -17.10
CA LEU A 255 -2.80 -4.79 -18.24
C LEU A 255 -3.31 -6.20 -17.89
N ILE A 256 -2.50 -7.00 -17.21
CA ILE A 256 -2.90 -8.34 -16.78
C ILE A 256 -4.03 -8.27 -15.73
N CYS A 257 -3.88 -7.43 -14.71
CA CYS A 257 -4.87 -7.30 -13.63
C CYS A 257 -6.22 -6.76 -14.10
N LYS A 258 -6.20 -5.80 -15.04
CA LYS A 258 -7.40 -5.08 -15.51
C LYS A 258 -8.05 -5.69 -16.75
N SER A 259 -7.41 -6.65 -17.42
CA SER A 259 -8.05 -7.37 -18.54
C SER A 259 -9.30 -8.12 -18.07
N PRO A 260 -10.33 -8.25 -18.91
CA PRO A 260 -11.56 -8.97 -18.54
C PRO A 260 -11.26 -10.45 -18.24
N ARG A 261 -12.09 -11.07 -17.41
CA ARG A 261 -11.99 -12.52 -17.15
C ARG A 261 -12.65 -13.30 -18.25
N ARG A 262 -11.98 -14.39 -18.66
CA ARG A 262 -12.52 -15.39 -19.58
C ARG A 262 -12.73 -16.72 -18.85
N ASN A 263 -13.88 -17.34 -19.04
CA ASN A 263 -14.17 -18.67 -18.54
C ASN A 263 -14.75 -19.51 -19.68
N ASN A 264 -14.20 -20.71 -19.90
CA ASN A 264 -14.59 -21.61 -21.00
C ASN A 264 -14.67 -20.89 -22.35
N GLY A 265 -13.72 -20.00 -22.64
CA GLY A 265 -13.64 -19.23 -23.88
C GLY A 265 -14.53 -17.99 -23.94
N LEU A 266 -15.44 -17.78 -22.99
CA LEU A 266 -16.36 -16.64 -22.96
C LEU A 266 -15.92 -15.57 -21.96
N ILE A 267 -16.03 -14.31 -22.35
CA ILE A 267 -15.80 -13.18 -21.43
C ILE A 267 -16.95 -13.10 -20.43
N THR A 268 -16.60 -13.08 -19.13
CA THR A 268 -17.59 -13.18 -18.05
C THR A 268 -18.09 -11.82 -17.54
N GLY A 269 -17.50 -10.71 -17.96
CA GLY A 269 -17.76 -9.38 -17.42
C GLY A 269 -17.27 -9.17 -15.95
N LYS A 270 -16.83 -10.22 -15.26
CA LYS A 270 -16.34 -10.14 -13.88
C LYS A 270 -14.91 -9.58 -13.85
N GLN A 271 -14.62 -8.79 -12.84
CA GLN A 271 -13.26 -8.29 -12.59
C GLN A 271 -12.39 -9.38 -11.95
N LYS A 272 -11.10 -9.32 -12.25
CA LYS A 272 -10.10 -10.18 -11.59
C LYS A 272 -9.94 -9.79 -10.13
N LYS A 273 -9.49 -10.75 -9.35
CA LYS A 273 -9.14 -10.53 -7.96
C LYS A 273 -7.63 -10.37 -7.83
N VAL A 274 -7.18 -9.42 -6.99
CA VAL A 274 -5.75 -9.07 -6.87
C VAL A 274 -5.34 -9.05 -5.41
N ILE A 275 -4.26 -9.74 -5.09
CA ILE A 275 -3.61 -9.69 -3.76
C ILE A 275 -2.24 -9.05 -3.95
N LEU A 276 -2.02 -7.91 -3.33
CA LEU A 276 -0.73 -7.26 -3.27
C LEU A 276 -0.04 -7.61 -1.95
N VAL A 277 1.11 -8.26 -2.03
CA VAL A 277 1.87 -8.65 -0.83
C VAL A 277 3.04 -7.69 -0.68
N SER A 278 3.10 -6.95 0.42
CA SER A 278 4.19 -6.03 0.72
C SER A 278 4.22 -5.72 2.20
N ALA A 279 5.37 -5.80 2.84
CA ALA A 279 5.49 -5.35 4.22
C ALA A 279 5.34 -3.81 4.36
N THR A 280 5.37 -3.09 3.25
CA THR A 280 5.51 -1.64 3.18
C THR A 280 4.63 -1.04 2.07
N PRO A 281 3.31 -0.97 2.27
CA PRO A 281 2.41 -0.46 1.26
C PRO A 281 2.54 1.05 1.02
N LEU A 282 2.89 1.82 2.05
CA LEU A 282 3.25 3.23 1.93
C LEU A 282 4.77 3.38 1.89
N ASN A 283 5.25 3.90 0.79
CA ASN A 283 6.65 4.27 0.60
C ASN A 283 6.79 5.81 0.60
N ASN A 284 7.72 6.35 -0.13
CA ASN A 284 8.21 7.74 -0.07
C ASN A 284 7.19 8.83 -0.39
N ARG A 285 6.11 8.53 -1.12
CA ARG A 285 5.19 9.54 -1.66
C ARG A 285 3.73 9.15 -1.47
N PRO A 286 2.84 10.11 -1.26
CA PRO A 286 1.41 9.83 -1.15
C PRO A 286 0.81 9.13 -2.38
N ASP A 287 1.35 9.37 -3.58
CA ASP A 287 0.86 8.76 -4.83
C ASP A 287 1.36 7.31 -5.05
N ASP A 288 2.34 6.82 -4.29
CA ASP A 288 2.81 5.44 -4.41
C ASP A 288 1.69 4.43 -4.16
N ILE A 289 0.86 4.67 -3.14
CA ILE A 289 -0.29 3.81 -2.84
C ILE A 289 -1.38 3.91 -3.92
N PHE A 290 -1.61 5.10 -4.48
CA PHE A 290 -2.56 5.28 -5.58
C PHE A 290 -2.23 4.38 -6.77
N TYR A 291 -0.95 4.31 -7.17
CA TYR A 291 -0.55 3.45 -8.26
C TYR A 291 -0.66 1.96 -7.91
N GLN A 292 -0.31 1.55 -6.70
CA GLN A 292 -0.45 0.16 -6.28
C GLN A 292 -1.91 -0.28 -6.33
N ILE A 293 -2.84 0.48 -5.73
CA ILE A 293 -4.26 0.11 -5.73
C ILE A 293 -4.92 0.20 -7.11
N SER A 294 -4.35 0.95 -8.04
CA SER A 294 -4.83 1.01 -9.43
C SER A 294 -4.73 -0.33 -10.17
N MET A 295 -4.09 -1.35 -9.58
CA MET A 295 -4.12 -2.72 -10.09
C MET A 295 -5.52 -3.35 -9.97
N PHE A 296 -6.34 -2.93 -9.00
CA PHE A 296 -7.68 -3.50 -8.77
C PHE A 296 -8.77 -2.45 -8.54
N GLN A 297 -8.42 -1.16 -8.41
CA GLN A 297 -9.38 -0.06 -8.31
C GLN A 297 -9.35 0.79 -9.57
N ASP A 298 -10.51 1.27 -10.00
CA ASP A 298 -10.60 2.25 -11.08
C ASP A 298 -10.49 3.65 -10.47
N ALA A 299 -9.69 4.52 -11.10
CA ALA A 299 -9.29 5.78 -10.48
C ALA A 299 -10.47 6.74 -10.20
N ARG A 300 -11.59 6.60 -10.93
CA ARG A 300 -12.79 7.45 -10.77
C ARG A 300 -14.08 6.68 -10.49
N GLN A 301 -13.99 5.36 -10.33
CA GLN A 301 -15.10 4.49 -9.92
C GLN A 301 -14.61 3.48 -8.89
N SER A 302 -13.95 3.97 -7.85
CA SER A 302 -13.45 3.13 -6.78
C SER A 302 -14.59 2.58 -5.91
N THR A 303 -14.37 1.38 -5.41
CA THR A 303 -15.22 0.74 -4.40
C THR A 303 -14.88 1.17 -2.97
N LEU A 304 -13.82 1.98 -2.81
CA LEU A 304 -13.36 2.53 -1.54
C LEU A 304 -14.31 3.63 -1.03
N PRO A 305 -14.13 4.11 0.21
CA PRO A 305 -14.86 5.26 0.72
C PRO A 305 -14.80 6.50 -0.17
N ILE A 306 -13.71 6.65 -0.91
CA ILE A 306 -13.53 7.69 -1.93
C ILE A 306 -13.77 7.11 -3.32
N THR A 307 -14.78 7.58 -4.02
CA THR A 307 -15.13 7.08 -5.35
C THR A 307 -14.17 7.60 -6.44
N ASN A 308 -13.79 8.86 -6.39
CA ASN A 308 -12.82 9.47 -7.33
C ASN A 308 -11.45 9.64 -6.65
N LEU A 309 -10.60 8.63 -6.80
CA LEU A 309 -9.25 8.65 -6.23
C LEU A 309 -8.37 9.75 -6.83
N THR A 310 -8.58 10.09 -8.11
CA THR A 310 -7.79 11.16 -8.76
C THR A 310 -8.05 12.51 -8.08
N ALA A 311 -9.32 12.85 -7.86
CA ALA A 311 -9.71 14.10 -7.20
C ALA A 311 -9.23 14.14 -5.73
N PHE A 312 -9.19 13.00 -5.06
CA PHE A 312 -8.69 12.90 -3.70
C PHE A 312 -7.17 13.10 -3.59
N PHE A 313 -6.40 12.43 -4.47
CA PHE A 313 -4.93 12.46 -4.38
C PHE A 313 -4.31 13.75 -4.94
N SER A 314 -4.94 14.40 -5.95
CA SER A 314 -4.36 15.58 -6.59
C SER A 314 -4.04 16.73 -5.61
N PRO A 315 -4.95 17.22 -4.78
CA PRO A 315 -4.67 18.29 -3.84
C PRO A 315 -3.68 17.85 -2.75
N LEU A 316 -3.73 16.60 -2.30
CA LEU A 316 -2.77 16.07 -1.32
C LEU A 316 -1.34 16.04 -1.89
N MET A 317 -1.19 15.75 -3.17
CA MET A 317 0.09 15.77 -3.86
C MET A 317 0.63 17.18 -4.06
N GLU A 318 -0.23 18.17 -4.32
CA GLU A 318 0.17 19.58 -4.37
C GLU A 318 0.67 20.06 -3.00
N GLN A 319 -0.11 19.84 -1.97
CA GLN A 319 0.30 20.15 -0.58
C GLN A 319 1.63 19.49 -0.20
N TYR A 320 1.80 18.20 -0.56
CA TYR A 320 3.05 17.48 -0.32
C TYR A 320 4.25 18.07 -1.07
N LYS A 321 4.05 18.54 -2.31
CA LYS A 321 5.11 19.20 -3.10
C LYS A 321 5.48 20.55 -2.51
N GLU A 322 4.50 21.34 -2.06
CA GLU A 322 4.72 22.61 -1.41
C GLU A 322 5.54 22.46 -0.14
N LEU A 323 5.19 21.46 0.71
CA LEU A 323 5.94 21.16 1.93
C LEU A 323 7.41 20.81 1.68
N LYS A 324 7.73 20.21 0.52
CA LYS A 324 9.12 19.89 0.13
C LYS A 324 9.95 21.09 -0.33
N LEU A 325 9.32 22.22 -0.64
CA LEU A 325 10.01 23.44 -1.08
C LEU A 325 10.50 24.31 0.09
N PHE A 326 10.04 24.04 1.31
CA PHE A 326 10.44 24.78 2.49
C PHE A 326 11.54 24.03 3.26
N ASP A 327 12.49 24.78 3.81
CA ASP A 327 13.63 24.23 4.60
C ASP A 327 13.18 23.62 5.94
N GLU A 328 11.99 23.99 6.45
CA GLU A 328 11.37 23.41 7.64
C GLU A 328 10.10 22.62 7.25
N LEU A 329 10.12 21.32 7.52
CA LEU A 329 8.97 20.43 7.29
C LEU A 329 7.88 20.70 8.33
N ASP A 330 6.69 21.12 7.88
CA ASP A 330 5.50 21.20 8.73
C ASP A 330 4.95 19.78 8.98
N VAL A 331 5.36 19.21 10.12
CA VAL A 331 5.01 17.86 10.54
C VAL A 331 3.50 17.66 10.70
N ASN A 332 2.76 18.71 11.09
CA ASN A 332 1.31 18.63 11.31
C ASN A 332 0.55 18.49 9.98
N LYS A 333 0.94 19.27 8.97
CA LYS A 333 0.35 19.13 7.62
C LYS A 333 0.69 17.79 6.99
N LEU A 334 1.90 17.30 7.22
CA LEU A 334 2.29 15.97 6.72
C LEU A 334 1.46 14.86 7.38
N ARG A 335 1.23 14.99 8.71
CA ARG A 335 0.35 14.09 9.47
C ARG A 335 -1.07 14.08 8.92
N ASP A 336 -1.61 15.23 8.58
CA ASP A 336 -2.96 15.35 8.02
C ASP A 336 -3.08 14.65 6.65
N ILE A 337 -2.10 14.87 5.75
CA ILE A 337 -2.05 14.22 4.44
C ILE A 337 -2.07 12.68 4.59
N TYR A 338 -1.16 12.14 5.39
CA TYR A 338 -1.07 10.69 5.57
C TYR A 338 -2.22 10.12 6.40
N GLY A 339 -2.76 10.87 7.34
CA GLY A 339 -3.95 10.50 8.11
C GLY A 339 -5.17 10.29 7.22
N LYS A 340 -5.42 11.19 6.27
CA LYS A 340 -6.49 11.05 5.27
C LYS A 340 -6.29 9.83 4.37
N ILE A 341 -5.06 9.61 3.87
CA ILE A 341 -4.75 8.44 3.04
C ILE A 341 -4.94 7.15 3.84
N ARG A 342 -4.47 7.10 5.07
CA ARG A 342 -4.63 5.94 5.95
C ARG A 342 -6.10 5.61 6.16
N LYS A 343 -6.90 6.59 6.58
CA LYS A 343 -8.32 6.42 6.92
C LYS A 343 -9.16 5.95 5.72
N TYR A 344 -9.04 6.63 4.58
CA TYR A 344 -9.96 6.41 3.45
C TYR A 344 -9.47 5.39 2.42
N ILE A 345 -8.17 5.13 2.37
CA ILE A 345 -7.57 4.28 1.34
C ILE A 345 -6.97 3.00 1.92
N ILE A 346 -6.10 3.13 2.94
CA ILE A 346 -5.30 1.99 3.42
C ILE A 346 -6.13 1.06 4.30
N GLU A 347 -6.75 1.59 5.34
CA GLU A 347 -7.49 0.78 6.32
C GLU A 347 -8.59 -0.10 5.69
N PRO A 348 -9.36 0.35 4.68
CA PRO A 348 -10.39 -0.47 4.06
C PRO A 348 -9.90 -1.69 3.28
N ILE A 349 -8.64 -1.69 2.85
CA ILE A 349 -8.08 -2.70 1.94
C ILE A 349 -6.74 -3.29 2.39
N THR A 350 -6.30 -3.02 3.60
CA THR A 350 -4.99 -3.49 4.07
C THR A 350 -5.14 -4.33 5.32
N ILE A 351 -4.53 -5.49 5.28
CA ILE A 351 -4.34 -6.35 6.44
C ILE A 351 -2.93 -6.14 6.93
N ARG A 352 -2.78 -5.72 8.17
CA ARG A 352 -1.50 -5.56 8.83
C ARG A 352 -1.60 -6.08 10.25
N ARG A 353 -0.67 -6.96 10.60
CA ARG A 353 -0.48 -7.46 11.96
C ARG A 353 0.97 -7.28 12.34
N THR A 354 1.16 -6.96 13.60
CA THR A 354 2.47 -6.77 14.21
C THR A 354 2.73 -7.87 15.25
N ARG A 355 3.97 -8.00 15.69
CA ARG A 355 4.28 -8.94 16.77
C ARG A 355 3.64 -8.55 18.08
N LYS A 356 3.50 -7.26 18.34
CA LYS A 356 2.78 -6.75 19.49
C LYS A 356 1.32 -7.19 19.52
N ASP A 357 0.63 -7.17 18.39
CA ASP A 357 -0.72 -7.69 18.29
C ASP A 357 -0.75 -9.17 18.72
N LEU A 358 0.25 -9.95 18.28
CA LEU A 358 0.34 -11.37 18.60
C LEU A 358 0.67 -11.65 20.09
N GLU A 359 1.39 -10.74 20.73
CA GLU A 359 1.75 -10.85 22.16
C GLU A 359 0.65 -10.31 23.09
N ASN A 360 -0.12 -9.32 22.65
CA ASN A 360 -1.09 -8.61 23.48
C ASN A 360 -2.50 -9.17 23.37
N ILE A 361 -2.85 -9.77 22.22
CA ILE A 361 -4.16 -10.41 22.04
C ILE A 361 -4.15 -11.78 22.68
N PRO A 362 -4.98 -12.01 23.73
CA PRO A 362 -4.92 -13.23 24.53
C PRO A 362 -5.07 -14.51 23.71
N GLU A 363 -5.95 -14.54 22.73
CA GLU A 363 -6.22 -15.69 21.88
C GLU A 363 -5.00 -16.04 21.02
N TYR A 364 -4.37 -15.04 20.42
CA TYR A 364 -3.15 -15.25 19.63
C TYR A 364 -2.01 -15.75 20.52
N LYS A 365 -1.84 -15.12 21.68
CA LYS A 365 -0.81 -15.50 22.65
C LYS A 365 -0.98 -16.94 23.14
N LEU A 366 -2.21 -17.34 23.48
CA LEU A 366 -2.53 -18.70 23.91
C LEU A 366 -2.27 -19.71 22.79
N ASP A 367 -2.69 -19.40 21.57
CA ASP A 367 -2.47 -20.26 20.40
C ASP A 367 -0.97 -20.44 20.11
N LEU A 368 -0.21 -19.38 20.08
CA LEU A 368 1.24 -19.42 19.88
C LEU A 368 1.94 -20.23 21.00
N ALA A 369 1.55 -20.00 22.25
CA ALA A 369 2.10 -20.74 23.40
C ALA A 369 1.78 -22.24 23.32
N SER A 370 0.54 -22.60 22.95
CA SER A 370 0.13 -24.00 22.79
C SER A 370 0.93 -24.75 21.72
N GLN A 371 1.46 -24.02 20.74
CA GLN A 371 2.27 -24.55 19.64
C GLN A 371 3.78 -24.36 19.83
N ASN A 372 4.20 -23.95 21.04
CA ASN A 372 5.61 -23.64 21.37
C ASN A 372 6.25 -22.63 20.38
N ILE A 373 5.50 -21.59 19.99
CA ILE A 373 5.99 -20.51 19.15
C ILE A 373 6.25 -19.30 20.04
N GLN A 374 7.46 -18.79 20.01
CA GLN A 374 7.86 -17.54 20.65
C GLN A 374 8.57 -16.66 19.65
N PHE A 375 8.41 -15.35 19.80
CA PHE A 375 9.17 -14.36 19.03
C PHE A 375 10.30 -13.81 19.91
N PRO A 376 11.53 -13.75 19.38
CA PRO A 376 12.62 -13.14 20.11
C PRO A 376 12.43 -11.64 20.26
N GLN A 377 12.83 -11.08 21.39
CA GLN A 377 12.87 -9.64 21.58
C GLN A 377 13.95 -9.03 20.68
N VAL A 378 13.57 -8.17 19.78
CA VAL A 378 14.53 -7.40 18.97
C VAL A 378 15.13 -6.30 19.85
N LYS A 379 16.41 -6.38 20.12
CA LYS A 379 17.12 -5.32 20.86
C LYS A 379 17.33 -4.11 19.95
N PRO A 380 17.30 -2.89 20.49
CA PRO A 380 17.63 -1.70 19.72
C PRO A 380 19.00 -1.84 19.05
N PRO A 381 19.19 -1.25 17.86
CA PRO A 381 20.48 -1.27 17.19
C PRO A 381 21.59 -0.69 18.08
N GLN A 382 22.63 -1.47 18.26
CA GLN A 382 23.80 -1.06 19.03
C GLN A 382 24.86 -0.47 18.09
N LYS A 383 25.32 0.74 18.42
CA LYS A 383 26.41 1.37 17.67
C LYS A 383 27.72 0.68 17.97
N VAL A 384 28.43 0.32 16.93
CA VAL A 384 29.83 -0.11 16.99
C VAL A 384 30.67 1.03 16.44
N GLU A 385 31.27 1.79 17.32
CA GLU A 385 32.03 3.00 16.96
C GLU A 385 33.46 2.64 16.59
N TYR A 386 33.97 3.26 15.52
CA TYR A 386 35.37 3.20 15.15
C TYR A 386 35.94 4.62 15.06
N LEU A 387 37.15 4.78 15.60
CA LEU A 387 37.82 6.07 15.71
C LEU A 387 38.72 6.33 14.49
N MET A 388 38.45 7.41 13.78
CA MET A 388 39.33 7.91 12.75
C MET A 388 40.33 8.89 13.37
N ASP A 389 41.61 8.76 13.06
CA ASP A 389 42.60 9.76 13.43
C ASP A 389 42.37 11.09 12.74
N ALA A 390 43.01 12.16 13.19
CA ALA A 390 42.81 13.52 12.67
C ALA A 390 43.04 13.62 11.16
N LYS A 391 44.03 12.93 10.62
CA LYS A 391 44.36 12.96 9.20
C LYS A 391 43.33 12.23 8.36
N LEU A 392 42.91 11.04 8.76
CA LEU A 392 41.89 10.26 8.09
C LEU A 392 40.52 10.96 8.16
N ASN A 393 40.23 11.56 9.30
CA ASN A 393 39.02 12.32 9.52
C ASN A 393 38.93 13.53 8.57
N GLN A 394 39.97 14.32 8.49
CA GLN A 394 40.09 15.45 7.56
C GLN A 394 39.91 14.99 6.10
N LEU A 395 40.63 13.92 5.69
CA LEU A 395 40.50 13.37 4.33
C LEU A 395 39.07 12.89 4.04
N PHE A 396 38.43 12.20 4.98
CA PHE A 396 37.05 11.71 4.82
C PHE A 396 36.08 12.87 4.55
N TYR A 397 36.10 13.92 5.36
CA TYR A 397 35.19 15.05 5.19
C TYR A 397 35.51 15.90 3.95
N GLN A 398 36.78 16.09 3.64
CA GLN A 398 37.19 16.72 2.39
C GLN A 398 36.69 15.93 1.18
N THR A 399 36.77 14.63 1.23
CA THR A 399 36.24 13.73 0.19
C THR A 399 34.72 13.89 0.05
N VAL A 400 33.96 13.85 1.16
CA VAL A 400 32.51 14.07 1.13
C VAL A 400 32.17 15.44 0.53
N PHE A 401 32.90 16.48 0.90
CA PHE A 401 32.72 17.81 0.32
C PHE A 401 32.96 17.80 -1.20
N TYR A 402 34.08 17.22 -1.67
CA TYR A 402 34.37 17.13 -3.10
C TYR A 402 33.34 16.33 -3.90
N LEU A 403 32.83 15.25 -3.32
CA LEU A 403 31.76 14.43 -3.93
C LEU A 403 30.41 15.14 -3.95
N THR A 404 30.10 16.03 -3.00
CA THR A 404 28.77 16.66 -2.86
C THR A 404 28.69 18.03 -3.51
N ASP A 405 29.77 18.76 -3.66
CA ASP A 405 29.81 20.10 -4.24
C ASP A 405 29.91 20.01 -5.78
N GLU A 406 28.92 20.57 -6.48
CA GLU A 406 28.82 20.53 -7.94
C GLU A 406 29.89 21.40 -8.62
N THR A 407 30.52 22.32 -7.87
CA THR A 407 31.66 23.14 -8.40
C THR A 407 32.97 22.38 -8.38
N LYS A 408 33.06 21.26 -7.66
CA LYS A 408 34.24 20.42 -7.53
C LYS A 408 34.19 19.27 -8.52
N LEU A 409 33.51 18.19 -8.23
CA LEU A 409 33.36 17.05 -9.12
C LEU A 409 32.10 17.23 -9.97
N THR A 410 32.27 17.47 -11.27
CA THR A 410 31.14 17.79 -12.17
C THR A 410 30.38 16.54 -12.63
N TYR A 411 31.00 15.35 -12.52
CA TYR A 411 30.43 14.10 -13.05
C TYR A 411 30.15 14.16 -14.56
N SER A 412 30.94 14.95 -15.32
CA SER A 412 30.73 15.20 -16.75
C SER A 412 30.64 13.91 -17.55
N ARG A 413 31.41 12.87 -17.21
CA ARG A 413 31.34 11.56 -17.86
C ARG A 413 29.96 10.99 -17.95
N TYR A 414 29.13 11.19 -16.91
CA TYR A 414 27.76 10.72 -16.82
C TYR A 414 26.72 11.70 -17.36
N GLN A 415 27.20 12.89 -17.77
CA GLN A 415 26.41 13.94 -18.38
C GLN A 415 26.67 14.07 -19.89
N ALA A 416 27.27 13.04 -20.53
CA ALA A 416 27.69 13.08 -21.93
C ALA A 416 26.56 13.49 -22.91
N ILE A 417 25.31 13.03 -22.66
CA ILE A 417 24.19 13.39 -23.51
C ILE A 417 23.84 14.88 -23.35
N ALA A 418 23.93 15.45 -22.16
CA ALA A 418 23.70 16.88 -21.92
C ALA A 418 24.88 17.74 -22.43
N GLY A 419 26.06 17.16 -22.55
CA GLY A 419 27.24 17.83 -23.12
C GLY A 419 27.22 17.98 -24.64
N LEU A 420 26.32 17.31 -25.36
CA LEU A 420 26.13 17.49 -26.79
C LEU A 420 25.55 18.89 -27.11
N ASN A 421 25.81 19.37 -28.31
CA ASN A 421 25.20 20.60 -28.81
C ASN A 421 23.66 20.50 -28.84
N PRO A 422 22.93 21.58 -28.52
CA PRO A 422 21.44 21.56 -28.38
C PRO A 422 20.70 21.02 -29.61
N GLU A 423 21.21 21.29 -30.81
CA GLU A 423 20.62 20.77 -32.05
C GLU A 423 20.68 19.25 -32.15
N ILE A 424 21.81 18.68 -31.73
CA ILE A 424 22.06 17.23 -31.75
C ILE A 424 21.28 16.55 -30.63
N GLN A 425 21.20 17.17 -29.44
CA GLN A 425 20.39 16.67 -28.34
C GLN A 425 18.91 16.54 -28.76
N SER A 426 18.34 17.61 -29.31
CA SER A 426 16.91 17.65 -29.71
C SER A 426 16.59 16.62 -30.79
N LYS A 427 17.56 16.29 -31.64
CA LYS A 427 17.38 15.35 -32.75
C LYS A 427 17.37 13.89 -32.30
N TYR A 428 18.15 13.51 -31.27
CA TYR A 428 18.33 12.09 -30.91
C TYR A 428 17.93 11.72 -29.50
N TYR A 429 17.83 12.68 -28.57
CA TYR A 429 17.59 12.42 -27.15
C TYR A 429 16.49 13.32 -26.59
N GLU A 430 15.33 12.74 -26.30
CA GLU A 430 14.31 13.41 -25.53
C GLU A 430 14.72 13.53 -24.05
N ASN A 431 14.56 14.71 -23.44
CA ASN A 431 14.88 14.99 -22.04
C ASN A 431 16.34 14.76 -21.63
N ALA A 432 17.30 15.05 -22.54
CA ALA A 432 18.74 14.85 -22.35
C ALA A 432 19.27 15.38 -21.02
N ALA A 433 18.89 16.61 -20.65
CA ALA A 433 19.34 17.25 -19.41
C ALA A 433 18.86 16.49 -18.16
N THR A 434 17.60 16.03 -18.15
CA THR A 434 17.03 15.28 -17.00
C THR A 434 17.69 13.92 -16.85
N VAL A 435 17.90 13.20 -17.95
CA VAL A 435 18.54 11.88 -17.93
C VAL A 435 19.99 12.00 -17.44
N SER A 436 20.74 12.96 -17.96
CA SER A 436 22.15 13.20 -17.58
C SER A 436 22.29 13.61 -16.11
N LYS A 437 21.45 14.53 -15.62
CA LYS A 437 21.45 14.89 -14.20
C LYS A 437 21.15 13.67 -13.33
N SER A 438 20.20 12.82 -13.72
CA SER A 438 19.87 11.60 -12.97
C SER A 438 21.05 10.62 -12.93
N LEU A 439 21.78 10.42 -14.03
CA LEU A 439 22.94 9.53 -14.07
C LEU A 439 24.12 10.05 -13.22
N ALA A 440 24.43 11.35 -13.32
CA ALA A 440 25.45 11.98 -12.48
C ALA A 440 25.11 11.85 -11.00
N PHE A 441 23.85 12.06 -10.66
CA PHE A 441 23.35 11.91 -9.31
C PHE A 441 23.45 10.46 -8.79
N ILE A 442 23.07 9.46 -9.59
CA ILE A 442 23.24 8.04 -9.24
C ILE A 442 24.70 7.74 -8.94
N MET A 443 25.64 8.23 -9.77
CA MET A 443 27.07 7.99 -9.55
C MET A 443 27.60 8.65 -8.28
N LYS A 444 27.20 9.89 -8.03
CA LYS A 444 27.48 10.61 -6.79
C LYS A 444 27.01 9.81 -5.55
N THR A 445 25.77 9.33 -5.58
CA THR A 445 25.21 8.49 -4.53
C THR A 445 25.99 7.19 -4.33
N GLN A 446 26.37 6.54 -5.41
CA GLN A 446 27.17 5.31 -5.39
C GLN A 446 28.54 5.52 -4.73
N LEU A 447 29.25 6.60 -5.05
CA LEU A 447 30.55 6.88 -4.44
C LEU A 447 30.46 7.14 -2.94
N ILE A 448 29.45 7.90 -2.51
CA ILE A 448 29.19 8.14 -1.08
C ILE A 448 28.89 6.82 -0.35
N LYS A 449 28.02 5.99 -0.91
CA LYS A 449 27.71 4.66 -0.34
C LYS A 449 28.94 3.76 -0.27
N ARG A 450 29.84 3.83 -1.25
CA ARG A 450 31.10 3.07 -1.23
C ARG A 450 32.05 3.55 -0.14
N LEU A 451 32.15 4.87 0.06
CA LEU A 451 32.96 5.47 1.11
C LEU A 451 32.47 5.04 2.51
N GLU A 452 31.16 5.02 2.72
CA GLU A 452 30.56 4.55 3.99
C GLU A 452 30.70 3.04 4.19
N SER A 453 30.66 2.27 3.10
CA SER A 453 30.74 0.82 3.15
C SER A 453 32.15 0.36 3.59
N SER A 454 33.18 0.65 2.83
CA SER A 454 34.58 0.41 3.21
C SER A 454 35.54 1.26 2.40
N PHE A 455 36.66 1.61 2.99
CA PHE A 455 37.72 2.35 2.26
C PHE A 455 38.26 1.55 1.07
N TYR A 456 38.32 0.24 1.16
CA TYR A 456 38.70 -0.64 0.06
C TYR A 456 37.73 -0.51 -1.12
N ALA A 457 36.43 -0.62 -0.89
CA ALA A 457 35.41 -0.52 -1.93
C ALA A 457 35.39 0.90 -2.56
N PHE A 458 35.62 1.93 -1.74
CA PHE A 458 35.73 3.30 -2.20
C PHE A 458 36.94 3.54 -3.11
N LYS A 459 38.15 3.15 -2.65
CA LYS A 459 39.40 3.24 -3.45
C LYS A 459 39.22 2.56 -4.82
N LYS A 460 38.66 1.35 -4.84
CA LYS A 460 38.39 0.62 -6.08
C LYS A 460 37.38 1.36 -6.98
N SER A 461 36.36 1.96 -6.41
CA SER A 461 35.35 2.72 -7.17
C SER A 461 35.90 4.01 -7.72
N LEU A 462 36.77 4.71 -6.98
CA LEU A 462 37.49 5.89 -7.50
C LEU A 462 38.36 5.55 -8.70
N ASN A 463 39.19 4.48 -8.62
CA ASN A 463 40.01 4.01 -9.70
C ASN A 463 39.19 3.66 -10.95
N ASN A 464 38.07 2.95 -10.78
CA ASN A 464 37.18 2.62 -11.89
C ASN A 464 36.53 3.85 -12.51
N PHE A 465 36.17 4.86 -11.69
CA PHE A 465 35.59 6.09 -12.19
C PHE A 465 36.64 6.90 -12.98
N LYS A 466 37.83 7.03 -12.43
CA LYS A 466 38.95 7.70 -13.15
C LYS A 466 39.24 7.04 -14.48
N LEU A 467 39.36 5.70 -14.48
CA LEU A 467 39.62 4.95 -15.74
C LEU A 467 38.52 5.23 -16.78
N ALA A 468 37.24 5.18 -16.37
CA ALA A 468 36.11 5.46 -17.26
C ALA A 468 36.15 6.91 -17.80
N ASN A 469 36.56 7.87 -16.97
CA ASN A 469 36.70 9.26 -17.35
C ASN A 469 37.84 9.47 -18.33
N ASP A 470 38.99 8.85 -18.06
CA ASP A 470 40.17 8.93 -18.91
C ASP A 470 39.96 8.26 -20.28
N LEU A 471 39.25 7.13 -20.32
CA LEU A 471 38.80 6.49 -21.56
C LEU A 471 37.94 7.43 -22.40
N MET A 472 37.07 8.19 -21.76
CA MET A 472 36.26 9.18 -22.49
C MET A 472 37.12 10.33 -23.03
N ILE A 473 38.10 10.81 -22.26
CA ILE A 473 39.05 11.82 -22.74
C ILE A 473 39.84 11.29 -23.96
N SER A 474 40.23 10.01 -23.96
CA SER A 474 40.90 9.38 -25.10
C SER A 474 40.01 9.32 -26.34
N MET A 475 38.73 9.05 -26.20
CA MET A 475 37.75 9.12 -27.30
C MET A 475 37.70 10.52 -27.92
N PHE A 476 37.77 11.59 -27.12
CA PHE A 476 37.84 12.96 -27.63
C PHE A 476 39.14 13.25 -28.39
N ASN A 477 40.25 12.71 -27.90
CA ASN A 477 41.55 12.87 -28.60
C ASN A 477 41.57 12.16 -29.96
N ASN A 478 40.80 11.07 -30.10
CA ASN A 478 40.68 10.30 -31.35
C ASN A 478 39.51 10.77 -32.23
N ASP A 479 38.78 11.81 -31.82
CA ASP A 479 37.58 12.36 -32.48
C ASP A 479 36.48 11.33 -32.76
N LYS A 480 36.38 10.28 -31.90
CA LYS A 480 35.34 9.23 -31.96
C LYS A 480 34.75 8.97 -30.58
N ILE A 481 33.62 9.59 -30.31
CA ILE A 481 32.96 9.50 -29.01
C ILE A 481 31.76 8.55 -29.11
N PHE A 482 31.77 7.43 -28.37
CA PHE A 482 30.74 6.41 -28.36
C PHE A 482 29.73 6.67 -27.23
N ILE A 483 28.49 6.93 -27.61
CA ILE A 483 27.34 6.97 -26.67
C ILE A 483 26.41 5.82 -27.02
N ALA A 484 26.36 4.80 -26.16
CA ALA A 484 25.52 3.63 -26.33
C ALA A 484 24.87 3.26 -25.00
N PRO A 485 23.61 3.69 -24.73
CA PRO A 485 22.88 3.37 -23.50
C PRO A 485 22.74 1.86 -23.28
N ASP A 486 22.67 1.07 -24.34
CA ASP A 486 22.45 -0.39 -24.27
C ASP A 486 23.73 -1.20 -24.10
N THR A 487 24.92 -0.55 -24.13
CA THR A 487 26.19 -1.26 -24.11
C THR A 487 27.22 -0.58 -23.19
N ASN A 488 27.91 -1.39 -22.40
CA ASN A 488 29.00 -0.88 -21.58
C ASN A 488 30.30 -0.74 -22.38
N ILE A 489 30.47 0.39 -23.06
CA ILE A 489 31.63 0.72 -23.91
C ILE A 489 32.94 0.58 -23.14
N ASN A 490 32.99 1.03 -21.88
CA ASN A 490 34.21 0.92 -21.07
C ASN A 490 34.66 -0.53 -20.90
N LYS A 491 33.67 -1.46 -20.73
CA LYS A 491 33.97 -2.89 -20.62
C LYS A 491 34.55 -3.44 -21.93
N LEU A 492 34.03 -3.03 -23.07
CA LEU A 492 34.52 -3.47 -24.36
C LEU A 492 35.95 -2.97 -24.60
N LEU A 493 36.21 -1.70 -24.31
CA LEU A 493 37.56 -1.11 -24.40
C LEU A 493 38.58 -1.81 -23.48
N THR A 494 38.19 -2.06 -22.23
CA THR A 494 39.07 -2.77 -21.27
C THR A 494 39.28 -4.25 -21.61
N GLN A 495 38.40 -4.86 -22.39
CA GLN A 495 38.53 -6.22 -22.93
C GLN A 495 39.38 -6.27 -24.22
N GLY A 496 39.92 -5.13 -24.67
CA GLY A 496 40.80 -5.04 -25.83
C GLY A 496 40.09 -5.05 -27.18
N TRP A 497 38.80 -4.66 -27.23
CA TRP A 497 38.13 -4.45 -28.52
C TRP A 497 38.71 -3.26 -29.23
N SER A 498 38.96 -3.40 -30.55
CA SER A 498 39.41 -2.25 -31.38
C SER A 498 38.25 -1.26 -31.58
N GLU A 499 38.60 0.00 -31.87
CA GLU A 499 37.60 1.05 -32.11
C GLU A 499 36.68 0.70 -33.27
N GLU A 500 37.18 0.05 -34.32
CA GLU A 500 36.40 -0.39 -35.48
C GLU A 500 35.34 -1.43 -35.06
N LYS A 501 35.73 -2.42 -34.26
CA LYS A 501 34.76 -3.43 -33.73
C LYS A 501 33.69 -2.83 -32.87
N ILE A 502 34.05 -1.83 -32.06
CA ILE A 502 33.07 -1.11 -31.23
C ILE A 502 32.11 -0.30 -32.11
N GLU A 503 32.62 0.33 -33.14
CA GLU A 503 31.83 1.10 -34.09
C GLU A 503 30.86 0.22 -34.89
N GLU A 504 31.31 -0.94 -35.38
CA GLU A 504 30.43 -1.96 -36.02
C GLU A 504 29.33 -2.43 -35.08
N GLU A 505 29.65 -2.72 -33.84
CA GLU A 505 28.66 -3.16 -32.85
C GLU A 505 27.65 -2.04 -32.51
N ILE A 506 28.13 -0.78 -32.38
CA ILE A 506 27.23 0.36 -32.16
C ILE A 506 26.34 0.58 -33.37
N GLN A 507 26.85 0.42 -34.58
CA GLN A 507 26.06 0.54 -35.80
C GLN A 507 25.00 -0.55 -35.85
N ARG A 508 25.31 -1.77 -35.51
CA ARG A 508 24.37 -2.88 -35.40
C ARG A 508 23.27 -2.63 -34.35
N LEU A 509 23.66 -2.11 -33.17
CA LEU A 509 22.76 -1.75 -32.11
C LEU A 509 21.87 -0.53 -32.44
N SER A 510 22.35 0.37 -33.31
CA SER A 510 21.62 1.56 -33.74
C SER A 510 20.40 1.23 -34.63
N GLU A 511 20.42 0.06 -35.29
CA GLU A 511 19.28 -0.43 -36.06
C GLU A 511 18.07 -0.68 -35.16
N ASN A 512 18.29 -1.16 -33.92
CA ASN A 512 17.27 -1.42 -32.94
C ASN A 512 17.02 -0.23 -32.02
N ASN A 513 18.02 0.58 -31.73
CA ASN A 513 17.92 1.75 -30.87
C ASN A 513 18.75 2.92 -31.42
N PRO A 514 18.12 3.94 -32.03
CA PRO A 514 18.81 5.09 -32.61
C PRO A 514 19.58 5.95 -31.60
N LYS A 515 19.49 5.67 -30.32
CA LYS A 515 20.24 6.33 -29.24
C LYS A 515 21.69 5.81 -29.12
N ASN A 516 22.01 4.65 -29.70
CA ASN A 516 23.36 4.12 -29.77
C ASN A 516 24.07 4.76 -30.99
N ARG A 517 25.02 5.67 -30.75
CA ARG A 517 25.66 6.46 -31.83
C ARG A 517 27.13 6.80 -31.53
N THR A 518 27.84 7.08 -32.62
CA THR A 518 29.16 7.68 -32.57
C THR A 518 29.08 9.18 -32.93
N PHE A 519 29.77 10.00 -32.17
CA PHE A 519 29.83 11.45 -32.32
C PHE A 519 31.28 11.92 -32.53
N LYS A 520 31.43 13.13 -33.03
CA LYS A 520 32.72 13.82 -33.12
C LYS A 520 32.90 14.78 -31.94
N SER A 521 34.12 15.18 -31.67
CA SER A 521 34.42 16.17 -30.63
C SER A 521 33.70 17.50 -30.85
N THR A 522 33.52 17.89 -32.13
CA THR A 522 32.77 19.10 -32.55
C THR A 522 31.27 19.05 -32.25
N ASP A 523 30.72 17.88 -31.96
CA ASP A 523 29.32 17.69 -31.62
C ASP A 523 29.02 18.04 -30.17
N PHE A 524 30.04 18.31 -29.36
CA PHE A 524 29.96 18.63 -27.94
C PHE A 524 30.20 20.11 -27.65
N GLN A 525 29.67 20.58 -26.53
CA GLN A 525 29.92 21.91 -26.01
C GLN A 525 31.40 22.04 -25.57
N PRO A 526 32.05 23.19 -25.80
CA PRO A 526 33.51 23.33 -25.58
C PRO A 526 33.99 23.05 -24.17
N ASP A 527 33.20 23.46 -23.16
CA ASP A 527 33.48 23.28 -21.72
C ASP A 527 33.33 21.83 -21.24
N PHE A 528 32.70 20.96 -22.03
CA PHE A 528 32.49 19.56 -21.63
C PHE A 528 33.84 18.80 -21.46
N VAL A 529 34.75 18.94 -22.40
CA VAL A 529 36.08 18.31 -22.33
C VAL A 529 36.93 18.88 -21.20
N GLU A 530 36.84 20.20 -20.97
CA GLU A 530 37.56 20.86 -19.88
C GLU A 530 37.08 20.32 -18.52
N ASN A 531 35.78 20.14 -18.37
CA ASN A 531 35.21 19.56 -17.16
C ASN A 531 35.62 18.09 -16.96
N LEU A 532 35.66 17.28 -18.03
CA LEU A 532 36.25 15.92 -17.96
C LEU A 532 37.68 15.90 -17.44
N LYS A 533 38.54 16.84 -17.94
CA LYS A 533 39.92 16.95 -17.49
C LYS A 533 40.02 17.40 -16.04
N LYS A 534 39.20 18.37 -15.61
CA LYS A 534 39.09 18.78 -14.20
C LYS A 534 38.69 17.63 -13.30
N ASP A 535 37.67 16.88 -13.70
CA ASP A 535 37.21 15.69 -12.97
C ASP A 535 38.35 14.65 -12.88
N SER A 536 39.11 14.40 -13.96
CA SER A 536 40.24 13.46 -13.95
C SER A 536 41.36 13.88 -12.98
N GLN A 537 41.69 15.17 -12.93
CA GLN A 537 42.68 15.70 -12.01
C GLN A 537 42.26 15.56 -10.56
N LEU A 538 40.99 15.93 -10.24
CA LEU A 538 40.47 15.80 -8.91
C LEU A 538 40.36 14.34 -8.44
N LEU A 539 39.92 13.43 -9.34
CA LEU A 539 39.92 12.00 -9.06
C LEU A 539 41.32 11.46 -8.77
N GLN A 540 42.35 11.93 -9.53
CA GLN A 540 43.74 11.54 -9.28
C GLN A 540 44.25 12.05 -7.93
N GLU A 541 43.90 13.28 -7.55
CA GLU A 541 44.21 13.84 -6.23
C GLU A 541 43.58 12.99 -5.10
N LEU A 542 42.30 12.67 -5.23
CA LEU A 542 41.60 11.84 -4.26
C LEU A 542 42.25 10.44 -4.17
N ILE A 543 42.55 9.80 -5.31
CA ILE A 543 43.16 8.47 -5.32
C ILE A 543 44.52 8.53 -4.59
N THR A 544 45.36 9.51 -4.91
CA THR A 544 46.70 9.65 -4.29
C THR A 544 46.60 9.86 -2.78
N ASN A 545 45.63 10.68 -2.32
CA ASN A 545 45.43 10.91 -0.90
C ASN A 545 44.90 9.67 -0.17
N TRP A 546 44.00 8.92 -0.80
CA TRP A 546 43.43 7.68 -0.19
C TRP A 546 44.42 6.50 -0.27
N GLU A 547 45.35 6.45 -1.21
CA GLU A 547 46.43 5.44 -1.25
C GLU A 547 47.35 5.54 -0.05
N GLN A 548 47.55 6.73 0.52
CA GLN A 548 48.36 6.93 1.71
C GLN A 548 47.73 6.38 3.00
N ILE A 549 46.47 5.96 2.95
CA ILE A 549 45.75 5.39 4.10
C ILE A 549 45.90 3.87 4.06
N GLU A 550 46.76 3.36 4.94
CA GLU A 550 47.05 1.92 5.07
C GLU A 550 46.09 1.22 6.05
N ASN A 551 45.72 1.88 7.14
CA ASN A 551 44.91 1.30 8.19
C ASN A 551 43.42 1.57 7.93
N ASP A 552 42.60 0.54 8.15
CA ASP A 552 41.12 0.63 8.14
C ASP A 552 40.58 0.43 9.56
N PRO A 553 40.36 1.51 10.33
CA PRO A 553 39.93 1.40 11.72
C PRO A 553 38.56 0.72 11.87
N LYS A 554 37.72 0.74 10.82
CA LYS A 554 36.43 0.05 10.80
C LYS A 554 36.66 -1.47 10.75
N LEU A 555 37.57 -1.96 9.94
CA LEU A 555 37.96 -3.35 9.87
C LEU A 555 38.62 -3.80 11.17
N ASP A 556 39.52 -3.00 11.73
CA ASP A 556 40.25 -3.32 12.97
C ASP A 556 39.28 -3.51 14.12
N VAL A 557 38.30 -2.63 14.28
CA VAL A 557 37.24 -2.77 15.30
C VAL A 557 36.38 -4.01 15.02
N PHE A 558 36.04 -4.29 13.78
CA PHE A 558 35.26 -5.48 13.43
C PHE A 558 35.99 -6.76 13.84
N LEU A 559 37.26 -6.89 13.48
CA LEU A 559 38.08 -8.08 13.80
C LEU A 559 38.33 -8.20 15.32
N GLY A 560 38.61 -7.07 15.99
CA GLY A 560 38.81 -7.03 17.44
C GLY A 560 37.57 -7.39 18.26
N GLN A 561 36.38 -7.06 17.78
CA GLN A 561 35.11 -7.39 18.46
C GLN A 561 34.51 -8.72 18.03
N LEU A 562 35.06 -9.41 17.05
CA LEU A 562 34.50 -10.64 16.49
C LEU A 562 34.15 -11.68 17.53
N ASN A 563 35.11 -12.06 18.36
CA ASN A 563 34.92 -13.12 19.37
C ASN A 563 34.33 -12.58 20.69
N ASN A 564 34.63 -11.34 21.05
CA ASN A 564 34.26 -10.75 22.33
C ASN A 564 32.79 -10.26 22.35
N LEU A 565 32.29 -9.73 21.23
CA LEU A 565 30.97 -9.17 21.12
C LEU A 565 30.06 -10.01 20.21
N PHE A 566 30.44 -10.23 18.95
CA PHE A 566 29.54 -10.78 17.93
C PHE A 566 29.34 -12.29 18.04
N LEU A 567 30.37 -13.02 18.40
CA LEU A 567 30.37 -14.48 18.63
C LEU A 567 30.40 -14.84 20.12
N ASN A 568 30.04 -13.91 21.00
CA ASN A 568 30.01 -14.17 22.44
C ASN A 568 28.93 -15.20 22.77
N LYS A 569 29.34 -16.32 23.35
CA LYS A 569 28.47 -17.46 23.69
C LYS A 569 27.33 -17.12 24.65
N LYS A 570 27.43 -16.03 25.43
CA LYS A 570 26.33 -15.59 26.31
C LYS A 570 25.17 -14.98 25.55
N THR A 571 25.45 -14.30 24.44
CA THR A 571 24.42 -13.61 23.59
C THR A 571 24.14 -14.37 22.31
N ASN A 572 25.12 -15.04 21.73
CA ASN A 572 25.07 -15.82 20.50
C ASN A 572 25.26 -17.32 20.78
N LEU A 573 24.20 -17.98 21.25
CA LEU A 573 24.22 -19.37 21.72
C LEU A 573 24.65 -20.36 20.62
N GLU A 574 24.16 -20.20 19.40
CA GLU A 574 24.47 -21.08 18.27
C GLU A 574 25.82 -20.71 17.60
N GLY A 575 26.43 -19.59 17.97
CA GLY A 575 27.67 -19.14 17.38
C GLY A 575 27.52 -18.73 15.89
N LYS A 576 26.30 -18.39 15.44
CA LYS A 576 26.00 -18.00 14.06
C LYS A 576 25.97 -16.49 13.93
N LEU A 577 26.55 -15.95 12.85
CA LEU A 577 26.65 -14.53 12.62
C LEU A 577 26.25 -14.20 11.19
N VAL A 578 25.38 -13.18 11.03
CA VAL A 578 24.96 -12.66 9.73
C VAL A 578 25.50 -11.26 9.55
N ILE A 579 26.24 -11.01 8.46
CA ILE A 579 26.83 -9.71 8.14
C ILE A 579 26.29 -9.23 6.79
N PHE A 580 25.67 -8.06 6.81
CA PHE A 580 25.16 -7.39 5.63
C PHE A 580 26.03 -6.21 5.24
N SER A 581 26.31 -6.07 3.94
CA SER A 581 26.90 -4.87 3.32
C SER A 581 26.21 -4.57 1.99
N GLU A 582 26.08 -3.31 1.62
CA GLU A 582 25.55 -2.92 0.29
C GLU A 582 26.57 -3.16 -0.84
N SER A 583 27.83 -3.37 -0.50
CA SER A 583 28.96 -3.48 -1.46
C SER A 583 29.46 -4.91 -1.58
N LYS A 584 29.43 -5.47 -2.80
CA LYS A 584 30.07 -6.75 -3.11
C LYS A 584 31.58 -6.70 -2.81
N ASP A 585 32.24 -5.56 -3.10
CA ASP A 585 33.66 -5.41 -2.82
C ASP A 585 33.97 -5.44 -1.33
N THR A 586 33.12 -4.82 -0.51
CA THR A 586 33.21 -4.90 0.97
C THR A 586 32.95 -6.32 1.46
N VAL A 587 31.96 -7.03 0.92
CA VAL A 587 31.69 -8.44 1.26
C VAL A 587 32.93 -9.32 1.05
N ASN A 588 33.58 -9.17 -0.10
CA ASN A 588 34.81 -9.92 -0.41
C ASN A 588 35.99 -9.49 0.51
N TYR A 589 36.13 -8.19 0.72
CA TYR A 589 37.15 -7.62 1.60
C TYR A 589 37.09 -8.18 3.04
N LEU A 590 35.89 -8.21 3.61
CA LEU A 590 35.66 -8.78 4.94
C LEU A 590 35.93 -10.30 4.98
N ALA A 591 35.55 -11.01 3.93
CA ALA A 591 35.77 -12.44 3.83
C ALA A 591 37.27 -12.77 3.73
N ASP A 592 38.02 -11.98 2.97
CA ASP A 592 39.49 -12.18 2.85
C ASP A 592 40.19 -11.85 4.18
N ALA A 593 39.82 -10.76 4.85
CA ALA A 593 40.33 -10.43 6.19
C ALA A 593 40.06 -11.52 7.22
N LEU A 594 38.88 -12.12 7.20
CA LEU A 594 38.55 -13.25 8.10
C LEU A 594 39.36 -14.51 7.75
N LYS A 595 39.63 -14.79 6.49
CA LYS A 595 40.49 -15.90 6.05
C LYS A 595 41.92 -15.69 6.52
N GLU A 596 42.46 -14.47 6.41
CA GLU A 596 43.77 -14.10 6.92
C GLU A 596 43.89 -14.32 8.45
N GLN A 597 42.78 -14.13 9.20
CA GLN A 597 42.65 -14.50 10.61
C GLN A 597 42.52 -16.02 10.86
N GLY A 598 42.60 -16.84 9.81
CA GLY A 598 42.52 -18.30 9.89
C GLY A 598 41.08 -18.87 9.94
N ARG A 599 40.05 -18.05 9.72
CA ARG A 599 38.64 -18.52 9.71
C ARG A 599 38.31 -19.25 8.39
N LYS A 600 37.84 -20.50 8.51
CA LYS A 600 37.42 -21.34 7.38
C LYS A 600 35.89 -21.51 7.28
N ASP A 601 35.18 -21.06 8.29
CA ASP A 601 33.73 -21.23 8.48
C ASP A 601 32.92 -20.00 7.97
N VAL A 602 33.44 -19.32 6.95
CA VAL A 602 32.84 -18.12 6.37
C VAL A 602 32.20 -18.45 5.03
N LEU A 603 30.88 -18.17 4.90
CA LEU A 603 30.12 -18.31 3.66
C LEU A 603 29.87 -16.94 3.03
N VAL A 604 30.36 -16.75 1.82
CA VAL A 604 30.18 -15.52 1.04
C VAL A 604 29.06 -15.70 0.03
N VAL A 605 28.03 -14.85 0.12
CA VAL A 605 26.86 -14.92 -0.76
C VAL A 605 26.62 -13.60 -1.49
N SER A 606 26.53 -13.71 -2.81
CA SER A 606 26.20 -12.59 -3.72
C SER A 606 25.11 -13.01 -4.71
N SER A 607 24.66 -12.08 -5.54
CA SER A 607 23.68 -12.37 -6.61
C SER A 607 24.12 -13.46 -7.58
N GLU A 608 25.42 -13.63 -7.79
CA GLU A 608 25.99 -14.58 -8.75
C GLU A 608 25.98 -16.03 -8.26
N ASN A 609 26.14 -16.26 -6.94
CA ASN A 609 26.28 -17.60 -6.37
C ASN A 609 25.10 -18.04 -5.49
N ARG A 610 24.17 -17.14 -5.17
CA ARG A 610 23.04 -17.40 -4.27
C ARG A 610 22.25 -18.67 -4.59
N ASN A 611 21.89 -18.85 -5.86
CA ASN A 611 21.08 -20.00 -6.27
C ASN A 611 21.85 -21.33 -6.09
N LYS A 612 23.17 -21.32 -6.33
CA LYS A 612 24.04 -22.49 -6.13
C LYS A 612 24.23 -22.82 -4.65
N LEU A 613 24.28 -21.79 -3.81
CA LEU A 613 24.51 -21.93 -2.37
C LEU A 613 23.22 -22.03 -1.55
N TYR A 614 22.05 -22.05 -2.18
CA TYR A 614 20.76 -22.03 -1.47
C TYR A 614 20.63 -23.17 -0.46
N GLU A 615 20.92 -24.40 -0.82
CA GLU A 615 20.85 -25.55 0.10
C GLU A 615 21.88 -25.44 1.22
N THR A 616 23.08 -24.97 0.93
CA THR A 616 24.12 -24.71 1.94
C THR A 616 23.65 -23.65 2.93
N ILE A 617 22.97 -22.59 2.47
CA ILE A 617 22.42 -21.56 3.36
C ILE A 617 21.33 -22.16 4.24
N VAL A 618 20.39 -22.91 3.66
CA VAL A 618 19.27 -23.52 4.39
C VAL A 618 19.79 -24.49 5.46
N THR A 619 20.68 -25.42 5.11
CA THR A 619 21.19 -26.42 6.06
C THR A 619 22.04 -25.83 7.18
N ASN A 620 22.72 -24.69 6.97
CA ASN A 620 23.55 -24.04 7.98
C ASN A 620 22.83 -22.97 8.80
N PHE A 621 21.83 -22.25 8.23
CA PHE A 621 21.25 -21.05 8.85
C PHE A 621 19.73 -21.05 9.04
N ASP A 622 18.97 -21.96 8.43
CA ASP A 622 17.51 -22.06 8.61
C ASP A 622 17.17 -22.99 9.78
N ALA A 623 16.51 -22.46 10.82
CA ALA A 623 16.10 -23.27 11.98
C ALA A 623 14.92 -24.22 11.65
N ASN A 624 14.17 -23.96 10.59
CA ASN A 624 13.08 -24.81 10.12
C ASN A 624 13.57 -25.99 9.24
N CYS A 625 14.87 -26.04 8.93
CA CYS A 625 15.48 -27.22 8.32
C CYS A 625 15.42 -28.39 9.32
N THR A 626 15.06 -29.58 8.84
CA THR A 626 14.97 -30.78 9.71
C THR A 626 16.32 -31.06 10.38
N GLU A 627 16.30 -31.47 11.65
CA GLU A 627 17.51 -31.60 12.48
C GLU A 627 18.56 -32.56 11.88
N ASP A 628 18.10 -33.59 11.15
CA ASP A 628 18.95 -34.54 10.43
C ASP A 628 19.73 -33.93 9.28
N LYS A 629 19.24 -32.81 8.71
CA LYS A 629 19.89 -32.08 7.62
C LYS A 629 20.64 -30.82 8.05
N GLN A 630 20.49 -30.43 9.31
CA GLN A 630 21.22 -29.27 9.83
C GLN A 630 22.71 -29.58 9.97
N VAL A 631 23.55 -28.70 9.47
CA VAL A 631 25.00 -28.78 9.54
C VAL A 631 25.60 -27.49 10.09
N ASN A 632 26.85 -27.54 10.56
CA ASN A 632 27.56 -26.40 11.12
C ASN A 632 28.91 -26.15 10.41
N ASN A 633 28.95 -26.34 9.08
CA ASN A 633 30.14 -26.10 8.28
C ASN A 633 30.49 -24.62 8.21
N TYR A 634 29.45 -23.74 8.28
CA TYR A 634 29.61 -22.31 8.23
C TYR A 634 28.91 -21.66 9.44
N ASN A 635 29.67 -20.82 10.15
CA ASN A 635 29.16 -20.04 11.27
C ASN A 635 28.99 -18.57 10.97
N ILE A 636 29.68 -18.03 9.95
CA ILE A 636 29.60 -16.65 9.53
C ILE A 636 29.09 -16.62 8.10
N ILE A 637 28.02 -15.86 7.86
CA ILE A 637 27.57 -15.54 6.51
C ILE A 637 27.75 -14.05 6.23
N ILE A 638 28.44 -13.72 5.12
CA ILE A 638 28.64 -12.34 4.67
C ILE A 638 27.91 -12.20 3.35
N THR A 639 27.05 -11.22 3.27
CA THR A 639 26.17 -11.08 2.10
C THR A 639 25.86 -9.62 1.75
N THR A 640 25.43 -9.43 0.53
CA THR A 640 24.79 -8.19 0.09
C THR A 640 23.29 -8.25 0.39
N GLU A 641 22.53 -7.23 -0.05
CA GLU A 641 21.06 -7.21 0.04
C GLU A 641 20.38 -8.44 -0.59
N VAL A 642 21.11 -9.26 -1.33
CA VAL A 642 20.55 -10.46 -1.99
C VAL A 642 19.94 -11.48 -1.02
N LEU A 643 20.37 -11.51 0.24
CA LEU A 643 19.76 -12.34 1.28
C LEU A 643 18.80 -11.56 2.21
N ALA A 644 18.59 -10.28 1.98
CA ALA A 644 17.53 -9.54 2.65
C ALA A 644 16.13 -10.05 2.25
N GLU A 645 16.03 -10.84 1.17
CA GLU A 645 14.79 -11.45 0.70
C GLU A 645 14.98 -12.96 0.43
N GLY A 646 13.92 -13.75 0.62
CA GLY A 646 13.76 -15.12 0.11
C GLY A 646 14.56 -16.23 0.81
N VAL A 647 15.17 -15.99 1.97
CA VAL A 647 15.85 -17.01 2.78
C VAL A 647 15.56 -16.80 4.28
N ASN A 648 15.74 -17.85 5.05
CA ASN A 648 15.67 -17.82 6.50
C ASN A 648 17.07 -17.96 7.09
N LEU A 649 17.42 -17.08 8.02
CA LEU A 649 18.74 -17.08 8.67
C LEU A 649 18.59 -17.12 10.20
N HIS A 650 17.50 -17.67 10.68
CA HIS A 650 17.06 -17.56 12.07
C HIS A 650 17.65 -18.63 13.02
N ARG A 651 18.67 -19.39 12.58
CA ARG A 651 19.64 -20.00 13.48
C ARG A 651 20.65 -18.99 14.03
N SER A 652 20.81 -17.84 13.34
CA SER A 652 21.53 -16.70 13.88
C SER A 652 20.61 -15.78 14.64
N ASN A 653 21.06 -15.24 15.74
CA ASN A 653 20.39 -14.17 16.49
C ASN A 653 21.24 -12.90 16.58
N VAL A 654 22.35 -12.85 15.86
CA VAL A 654 23.24 -11.70 15.77
C VAL A 654 23.36 -11.23 14.33
N ILE A 655 23.05 -9.96 14.09
CA ILE A 655 23.18 -9.31 12.80
C ILE A 655 24.14 -8.13 12.91
N ILE A 656 25.04 -8.04 11.93
CA ILE A 656 25.88 -6.87 11.72
C ILE A 656 25.46 -6.18 10.44
N HIS A 657 25.16 -4.90 10.53
CA HIS A 657 25.04 -3.98 9.43
C HIS A 657 26.36 -3.25 9.28
N TYR A 658 27.23 -3.80 8.45
CA TYR A 658 28.56 -3.22 8.27
C TYR A 658 28.51 -1.84 7.61
N ASP A 659 27.54 -1.66 6.70
CA ASP A 659 27.13 -0.34 6.19
C ASP A 659 25.88 0.11 6.91
N THR A 660 25.79 1.37 7.25
CA THR A 660 24.58 1.93 7.87
C THR A 660 23.39 1.82 6.90
N PRO A 661 22.36 1.04 7.22
CA PRO A 661 21.16 1.03 6.40
C PRO A 661 20.39 2.33 6.64
N TRP A 662 20.58 3.31 5.75
CA TRP A 662 19.88 4.60 5.80
C TRP A 662 18.38 4.49 5.56
N ASN A 663 17.91 3.29 5.29
CA ASN A 663 16.51 2.95 5.06
C ASN A 663 16.03 1.97 6.12
N SER A 664 15.06 2.40 6.92
CA SER A 664 14.43 1.59 7.96
C SER A 664 13.83 0.29 7.41
N THR A 665 13.29 0.32 6.17
CA THR A 665 12.77 -0.86 5.48
C THR A 665 13.85 -1.93 5.27
N LYS A 666 15.03 -1.53 4.78
CA LYS A 666 16.13 -2.48 4.57
C LYS A 666 16.58 -3.08 5.89
N LEU A 667 16.66 -2.27 6.94
CA LEU A 667 16.99 -2.73 8.28
C LEU A 667 15.96 -3.76 8.75
N MET A 668 14.66 -3.47 8.60
CA MET A 668 13.59 -4.38 8.99
C MET A 668 13.57 -5.66 8.15
N GLN A 669 13.85 -5.57 6.84
CA GLN A 669 13.98 -6.74 5.98
C GLN A 669 15.15 -7.65 6.40
N ARG A 670 16.32 -7.06 6.70
CA ARG A 670 17.50 -7.80 7.19
C ARG A 670 17.20 -8.46 8.55
N ILE A 671 16.65 -7.71 9.52
CA ILE A 671 16.24 -8.24 10.83
C ILE A 671 15.19 -9.34 10.66
N GLY A 672 14.24 -9.17 9.77
CA GLY A 672 13.21 -10.15 9.47
C GLY A 672 13.73 -11.47 8.89
N ARG A 673 15.02 -11.59 8.54
CA ARG A 673 15.64 -12.88 8.13
C ARG A 673 16.02 -13.74 9.34
N VAL A 674 16.33 -13.12 10.46
CA VAL A 674 16.66 -13.83 11.72
C VAL A 674 15.49 -13.81 12.71
N ASN A 675 14.59 -12.84 12.63
CA ASN A 675 13.40 -12.73 13.45
C ASN A 675 12.21 -13.43 12.76
N ARG A 676 12.10 -14.74 12.96
CA ARG A 676 11.06 -15.58 12.33
C ARG A 676 10.49 -16.60 13.29
N ILE A 677 9.35 -17.15 12.92
CA ILE A 677 8.76 -18.32 13.60
C ILE A 677 9.77 -19.46 13.55
N GLY A 678 10.07 -20.03 14.75
CA GLY A 678 11.06 -21.10 14.90
C GLY A 678 12.44 -20.63 15.38
N THR A 679 12.66 -19.32 15.59
CA THR A 679 13.89 -18.82 16.21
C THR A 679 14.03 -19.36 17.64
N LYS A 680 15.16 -20.00 17.94
CA LYS A 680 15.43 -20.59 19.27
C LYS A 680 15.93 -19.58 20.31
N ALA A 681 16.45 -18.44 19.86
CA ALA A 681 16.99 -17.41 20.74
C ALA A 681 15.90 -16.50 21.33
N ASN A 682 16.08 -16.06 22.56
CA ASN A 682 15.15 -15.15 23.24
C ASN A 682 15.31 -13.68 22.83
N ALA A 683 16.46 -13.31 22.26
CA ALA A 683 16.75 -11.94 21.83
C ALA A 683 17.57 -11.92 20.55
N ILE A 684 17.32 -10.90 19.72
CA ILE A 684 18.08 -10.59 18.52
C ILE A 684 18.90 -9.34 18.78
N TYR A 685 20.17 -9.42 18.50
CA TYR A 685 21.15 -8.36 18.66
C TYR A 685 21.53 -7.79 17.30
N ASN A 686 21.37 -6.47 17.17
CA ASN A 686 21.65 -5.71 15.94
C ASN A 686 22.83 -4.79 16.19
N TYR A 687 23.84 -4.88 15.36
CA TYR A 687 25.03 -4.04 15.44
C TYR A 687 25.17 -3.21 14.16
N VAL A 688 25.40 -1.91 14.33
CA VAL A 688 25.58 -0.97 13.23
C VAL A 688 26.90 -0.25 13.42
N PHE A 689 27.77 -0.31 12.40
CA PHE A 689 29.04 0.40 12.43
C PHE A 689 28.86 1.89 12.19
N TYR A 690 29.52 2.70 13.02
CA TYR A 690 29.38 4.16 12.99
C TYR A 690 30.74 4.84 13.24
N PRO A 691 31.11 5.88 12.43
CA PRO A 691 32.32 6.64 12.70
C PRO A 691 32.16 7.49 13.94
N SER A 692 33.09 7.42 14.90
CA SER A 692 33.14 8.30 16.06
C SER A 692 34.26 9.34 15.92
N VAL A 693 34.12 10.45 16.64
CA VAL A 693 34.97 11.64 16.47
C VAL A 693 35.62 12.06 17.77
N GLN A 694 36.89 12.38 17.72
CA GLN A 694 37.59 13.03 18.84
C GLN A 694 37.58 14.57 18.68
N GLY A 695 36.90 15.29 19.60
CA GLY A 695 37.02 16.74 19.82
C GLY A 695 35.83 17.61 19.38
N ASP A 696 35.49 18.63 20.18
CA ASP A 696 34.29 19.48 20.07
C ASP A 696 34.18 20.32 18.79
N ALA A 697 35.30 20.85 18.26
CA ALA A 697 35.28 21.63 17.01
C ALA A 697 35.04 20.74 15.76
N GLN A 698 35.47 19.48 15.82
CA GLN A 698 35.27 18.47 14.79
C GLN A 698 33.86 17.91 14.78
N ILE A 699 33.15 17.90 15.94
CA ILE A 699 31.77 17.46 16.09
C ILE A 699 30.82 18.30 15.22
N GLN A 700 31.08 19.62 15.09
CA GLN A 700 30.24 20.52 14.28
C GLN A 700 30.39 20.23 12.77
N LEU A 701 31.60 20.00 12.29
CA LEU A 701 31.88 19.62 10.90
C LEU A 701 31.30 18.23 10.57
N ASN A 702 31.41 17.32 11.50
CA ASN A 702 30.87 15.96 11.40
C ASN A 702 29.35 15.95 11.38
N LYS A 703 28.69 16.70 12.28
CA LYS A 703 27.23 16.86 12.25
C LYS A 703 26.78 17.43 10.91
N THR A 704 27.48 18.42 10.37
CA THR A 704 27.13 19.03 9.09
C THR A 704 27.33 18.06 7.90
N ALA A 705 28.39 17.26 7.91
CA ALA A 705 28.61 16.28 6.85
C ALA A 705 27.66 15.09 6.96
N LEU A 706 27.41 14.58 8.19
CA LEU A 706 26.40 13.57 8.45
C LEU A 706 24.98 14.04 8.13
N MET A 707 24.64 15.30 8.50
CA MET A 707 23.39 15.92 8.08
C MET A 707 23.28 16.08 6.58
N LYS A 708 24.37 16.44 5.88
CA LYS A 708 24.39 16.46 4.40
C LYS A 708 24.22 15.09 3.79
N ILE A 709 24.87 14.07 4.35
CA ILE A 709 24.71 12.68 3.92
C ILE A 709 23.27 12.21 4.21
N GLN A 710 22.72 12.48 5.39
CA GLN A 710 21.33 12.19 5.77
C GLN A 710 20.32 12.96 4.91
N ALA A 711 20.50 14.28 4.73
CA ALA A 711 19.66 15.08 3.87
C ALA A 711 19.74 14.63 2.41
N PHE A 712 20.91 14.17 1.97
CA PHE A 712 21.11 13.59 0.65
C PHE A 712 20.35 12.27 0.48
N HIS A 713 20.40 11.38 1.45
CA HIS A 713 19.63 10.14 1.46
C HIS A 713 18.12 10.38 1.64
N THR A 714 17.72 11.36 2.45
CA THR A 714 16.31 11.72 2.70
C THR A 714 15.68 12.49 1.52
N ALA A 715 16.41 13.41 0.90
CA ALA A 715 15.90 14.19 -0.23
C ALA A 715 15.69 13.34 -1.50
N PHE A 716 16.41 12.24 -1.62
CA PHE A 716 16.40 11.39 -2.81
C PHE A 716 15.85 9.99 -2.59
N GLY A 717 15.28 9.78 -1.41
CA GLY A 717 14.29 8.74 -1.09
C GLY A 717 14.44 7.41 -1.81
N GLU A 718 15.36 6.58 -1.38
CA GLU A 718 15.17 5.15 -1.51
C GLU A 718 14.40 4.66 -0.29
N ASP A 719 13.13 4.29 -0.52
CA ASP A 719 12.31 3.44 0.35
C ASP A 719 12.10 3.87 1.83
N ASN A 720 11.63 5.08 2.09
CA ASN A 720 11.18 5.47 3.43
C ASN A 720 9.73 5.06 3.66
N GLN A 721 9.51 4.22 4.67
CA GLN A 721 8.18 3.87 5.14
C GLN A 721 7.64 4.94 6.05
N VAL A 722 6.46 5.44 5.77
CA VAL A 722 5.73 6.29 6.68
C VAL A 722 4.42 5.61 7.05
N PHE A 723 4.44 4.85 8.13
CA PHE A 723 3.22 4.35 8.76
C PHE A 723 2.73 5.27 9.87
N SER A 724 3.64 6.02 10.50
CA SER A 724 3.29 7.03 11.49
C SER A 724 4.20 8.25 11.38
N THR A 725 3.75 9.36 11.95
CA THR A 725 4.51 10.61 12.03
C THR A 725 5.70 10.50 12.98
N GLU A 726 5.63 9.61 13.96
CA GLU A 726 6.75 9.30 14.84
C GLU A 726 7.86 8.59 14.06
N GLU A 727 7.53 7.78 13.05
CA GLU A 727 8.52 7.14 12.16
C GLU A 727 9.26 8.17 11.29
N ILE A 728 8.63 9.28 10.86
CA ILE A 728 9.31 10.37 10.14
C ILE A 728 10.31 11.11 11.03
N LEU A 729 9.94 11.31 12.29
CA LEU A 729 10.81 11.96 13.29
C LEU A 729 11.90 11.02 13.80
N ASP A 730 11.64 9.71 13.80
CA ASP A 730 12.59 8.69 14.25
C ASP A 730 13.66 8.34 13.21
N GLU A 731 13.52 8.72 11.94
CA GLU A 731 14.65 8.65 11.01
C GLU A 731 15.85 9.52 11.43
N VAL A 732 15.59 10.65 12.05
CA VAL A 732 16.61 11.45 12.71
C VAL A 732 17.09 10.80 14.02
N LYS A 733 16.29 9.86 14.56
CA LYS A 733 16.52 9.16 15.83
C LYS A 733 16.70 7.64 15.64
N LEU A 734 17.35 7.20 14.55
CA LEU A 734 17.61 5.78 14.28
C LEU A 734 18.22 5.01 15.46
N PHE A 735 18.76 5.72 16.42
CA PHE A 735 19.46 5.20 17.58
C PHE A 735 18.83 5.58 18.94
N SER A 736 17.79 6.42 18.97
CA SER A 736 17.24 6.93 20.24
C SER A 736 15.90 6.36 20.66
N GLY A 737 15.25 5.56 19.82
CA GLY A 737 13.94 5.00 20.10
C GLY A 737 13.92 3.48 20.03
N THR A 738 13.25 2.84 20.96
CA THR A 738 12.77 1.47 20.85
C THR A 738 11.89 1.42 19.60
N TYR A 739 12.15 0.51 18.67
CA TYR A 739 11.23 0.19 17.58
C TYR A 739 9.87 -0.17 18.19
N LYS A 740 8.95 0.79 18.22
CA LYS A 740 7.58 0.53 18.65
C LYS A 740 6.81 0.10 17.40
N GLU A 741 6.60 -1.22 17.25
CA GLU A 741 5.55 -1.72 16.39
C GLU A 741 4.23 -1.14 16.92
N GLU A 742 3.47 -0.40 16.10
CA GLU A 742 2.15 0.09 16.48
C GLU A 742 1.20 -1.11 16.57
N GLU A 743 0.50 -1.20 17.68
CA GLU A 743 -0.56 -2.18 17.92
C GLU A 743 -1.84 -1.76 17.19
N ASP A 744 -2.55 -2.71 16.58
CA ASP A 744 -3.91 -2.46 16.11
C ASP A 744 -4.91 -2.64 17.25
N GLU A 745 -5.13 -1.57 18.01
CA GLU A 745 -6.03 -1.57 19.16
C GLU A 745 -7.46 -2.04 18.81
N ARG A 746 -7.89 -1.95 17.55
CA ARG A 746 -9.21 -2.42 17.10
C ARG A 746 -9.36 -3.93 17.31
N LEU A 747 -8.29 -4.70 17.21
CA LEU A 747 -8.31 -6.15 17.39
C LEU A 747 -8.74 -6.56 18.81
N ARG A 748 -8.35 -5.80 19.84
CA ARG A 748 -8.80 -6.02 21.21
C ARG A 748 -10.33 -6.03 21.30
N PHE A 749 -10.99 -5.07 20.69
CA PHE A 749 -12.45 -4.93 20.69
C PHE A 749 -13.14 -6.01 19.85
N LEU A 750 -12.55 -6.41 18.74
CA LEU A 750 -13.04 -7.53 17.93
C LEU A 750 -13.05 -8.84 18.74
N TYR A 751 -11.96 -9.13 19.45
CA TYR A 751 -11.85 -10.33 20.29
C TYR A 751 -12.81 -10.28 21.48
N PHE A 752 -12.95 -9.13 22.12
CA PHE A 752 -13.94 -8.94 23.16
C PHE A 752 -15.36 -9.29 22.64
N LEU A 753 -15.71 -8.78 21.46
CA LEU A 753 -17.00 -9.05 20.84
C LEU A 753 -17.20 -10.54 20.51
N ARG A 754 -16.19 -11.22 19.98
CA ARG A 754 -16.20 -12.66 19.69
C ARG A 754 -16.42 -13.50 20.95
N ASN A 755 -15.68 -13.20 22.00
CA ASN A 755 -15.81 -13.85 23.29
C ASN A 755 -17.18 -13.63 23.90
N PHE A 756 -17.71 -12.40 23.81
CA PHE A 756 -19.07 -12.11 24.26
C PHE A 756 -20.11 -12.92 23.48
N LYS A 757 -20.01 -12.95 22.15
CA LYS A 757 -20.90 -13.73 21.28
C LYS A 757 -20.88 -15.21 21.62
N GLN A 758 -19.71 -15.81 21.88
CA GLN A 758 -19.60 -17.23 22.24
C GLN A 758 -20.23 -17.53 23.59
N LYS A 759 -19.97 -16.71 24.60
CA LYS A 759 -20.46 -16.91 25.97
C LYS A 759 -21.92 -16.57 26.15
N ASN A 760 -22.45 -15.59 25.40
CA ASN A 760 -23.79 -15.01 25.59
C ASN A 760 -24.59 -14.99 24.27
N LYS A 761 -24.65 -16.12 23.58
CA LYS A 761 -25.25 -16.23 22.23
C LYS A 761 -26.68 -15.66 22.15
N ALA A 762 -27.55 -16.00 23.09
CA ALA A 762 -28.94 -15.52 23.10
C ALA A 762 -29.02 -13.99 23.30
N TRP A 763 -28.20 -13.46 24.21
CA TRP A 763 -28.16 -12.01 24.46
C TRP A 763 -27.56 -11.26 23.25
N PHE A 764 -26.50 -11.77 22.64
CA PHE A 764 -25.94 -11.22 21.42
C PHE A 764 -26.94 -11.15 20.27
N GLU A 765 -27.74 -12.23 20.04
CA GLU A 765 -28.78 -12.25 18.99
C GLU A 765 -29.92 -11.25 19.28
N ARG A 766 -30.21 -10.96 20.55
CA ARG A 766 -31.13 -9.89 20.93
C ARG A 766 -30.55 -8.52 20.62
N ILE A 767 -29.31 -8.25 21.02
CA ILE A 767 -28.60 -6.97 20.78
C ILE A 767 -28.48 -6.69 19.28
N LYS A 768 -28.14 -7.69 18.49
CA LYS A 768 -28.03 -7.57 17.03
C LYS A 768 -29.32 -7.01 16.40
N LYS A 769 -30.49 -7.37 16.98
CA LYS A 769 -31.80 -6.94 16.51
C LYS A 769 -32.23 -5.57 17.06
N LEU A 770 -31.45 -4.91 17.89
CA LEU A 770 -31.75 -3.54 18.33
C LEU A 770 -31.95 -2.63 17.11
N PRO A 771 -32.97 -1.76 17.12
CA PRO A 771 -33.23 -0.89 15.98
C PRO A 771 -32.11 0.11 15.73
N LEU A 772 -32.01 0.59 14.49
CA LEU A 772 -31.21 1.77 14.18
C LEU A 772 -31.70 2.97 15.01
N LYS A 773 -30.80 3.91 15.26
CA LYS A 773 -31.02 5.09 16.10
C LYS A 773 -31.28 4.76 17.59
N SER A 774 -30.87 3.56 18.03
CA SER A 774 -30.82 3.27 19.47
C SER A 774 -29.90 4.25 20.18
N ARG A 775 -30.33 4.67 21.38
CA ARG A 775 -29.65 5.73 22.13
C ARG A 775 -29.68 5.49 23.61
N VAL A 776 -28.66 5.96 24.32
CA VAL A 776 -28.61 5.90 25.80
C VAL A 776 -27.99 7.16 26.36
N GLY A 777 -28.30 7.47 27.60
CA GLY A 777 -27.61 8.47 28.40
C GLY A 777 -26.65 7.79 29.37
N ARG A 778 -25.45 8.39 29.58
CA ARG A 778 -24.45 7.94 30.56
C ARG A 778 -24.00 9.08 31.46
N ASN A 779 -23.55 8.72 32.64
CA ASN A 779 -22.97 9.68 33.56
C ASN A 779 -21.45 9.82 33.26
N SER A 780 -21.01 11.02 32.87
CA SER A 780 -19.60 11.33 32.51
C SER A 780 -18.61 11.07 33.64
N THR A 781 -19.05 11.15 34.89
CA THR A 781 -18.19 10.89 36.07
C THR A 781 -17.74 9.43 36.15
N ILE A 782 -18.53 8.49 35.61
CA ILE A 782 -18.19 7.06 35.58
C ILE A 782 -17.02 6.80 34.63
N ILE A 783 -16.91 7.59 33.55
CA ILE A 783 -15.90 7.41 32.49
C ILE A 783 -14.61 8.15 32.83
N ASN A 784 -14.63 9.02 33.84
CA ASN A 784 -13.51 9.89 34.22
C ASN A 784 -12.99 10.79 33.05
N LYS A 785 -13.91 11.25 32.18
CA LYS A 785 -13.67 12.12 31.04
C LYS A 785 -14.55 13.38 31.17
N PRO A 786 -14.09 14.39 31.91
CA PRO A 786 -14.88 15.61 32.16
C PRO A 786 -15.20 16.39 30.88
N GLU A 787 -14.41 16.21 29.82
CA GLU A 787 -14.64 16.82 28.51
C GLU A 787 -15.92 16.33 27.81
N LEU A 788 -16.46 15.18 28.21
CA LEU A 788 -17.69 14.62 27.64
C LEU A 788 -18.98 15.16 28.25
N VAL A 789 -18.91 15.92 29.34
CA VAL A 789 -20.11 16.48 29.98
C VAL A 789 -20.91 17.32 28.99
N ASN A 790 -22.23 17.10 28.94
CA ASN A 790 -23.17 17.75 28.02
C ASN A 790 -22.82 17.56 26.53
N SER A 791 -22.20 16.45 26.19
CA SER A 791 -21.86 16.09 24.81
C SER A 791 -22.57 14.81 24.35
N THR A 792 -22.51 14.55 23.04
CA THR A 792 -23.05 13.36 22.42
C THR A 792 -22.01 12.74 21.47
N VAL A 793 -21.90 11.41 21.49
CA VAL A 793 -21.17 10.67 20.46
C VAL A 793 -22.14 9.94 19.57
N ALA A 794 -22.01 10.11 18.26
CA ALA A 794 -22.88 9.53 17.25
C ALA A 794 -22.09 8.65 16.28
N PHE A 795 -22.64 7.47 15.95
CA PHE A 795 -22.14 6.58 14.93
C PHE A 795 -22.99 6.67 13.68
N LEU A 796 -22.41 7.14 12.59
CA LEU A 796 -23.05 7.37 11.32
C LEU A 796 -22.53 6.39 10.27
N LYS A 797 -23.38 5.95 9.36
CA LYS A 797 -23.07 4.99 8.31
C LYS A 797 -23.65 5.41 6.98
N THR A 798 -22.89 5.20 5.92
CA THR A 798 -23.38 5.11 4.54
C THR A 798 -23.04 3.73 3.99
N ASP A 799 -23.36 3.45 2.72
CA ASP A 799 -23.00 2.19 2.08
C ASP A 799 -21.47 1.96 2.03
N LYS A 800 -20.70 3.05 2.03
CA LYS A 800 -19.24 3.02 1.87
C LYS A 800 -18.46 3.41 3.12
N LYS A 801 -19.04 4.21 4.03
CA LYS A 801 -18.33 4.83 5.17
C LYS A 801 -18.97 4.48 6.50
N LEU A 802 -18.14 4.40 7.51
CA LEU A 802 -18.46 4.27 8.93
C LEU A 802 -17.72 5.37 9.66
N GLU A 803 -18.45 6.34 10.25
CA GLU A 803 -17.85 7.53 10.85
C GLU A 803 -18.40 7.77 12.25
N PHE A 804 -17.53 8.26 13.13
CA PHE A 804 -17.86 8.62 14.50
C PHE A 804 -17.67 10.11 14.68
N TYR A 805 -18.69 10.72 15.31
CA TYR A 805 -18.68 12.14 15.64
C TYR A 805 -18.88 12.33 17.13
N TRP A 806 -18.01 13.13 17.72
CA TRP A 806 -18.22 13.70 19.04
C TRP A 806 -18.71 15.14 18.87
N ILE A 807 -19.84 15.46 19.49
CA ILE A 807 -20.47 16.77 19.47
C ILE A 807 -20.31 17.33 20.88
N ASP A 808 -19.50 18.36 21.01
CA ASP A 808 -19.16 18.95 22.30
C ASP A 808 -20.32 19.71 22.94
N CYS A 809 -20.12 20.22 24.17
CA CYS A 809 -21.11 21.01 24.90
C CYS A 809 -21.50 22.34 24.21
N HIS A 810 -20.73 22.81 23.23
CA HIS A 810 -21.00 23.98 22.39
C HIS A 810 -21.67 23.62 21.06
N ASN A 811 -22.10 22.38 20.89
CA ASN A 811 -22.71 21.84 19.68
C ASN A 811 -21.78 21.86 18.45
N GLN A 812 -20.45 21.77 18.66
CA GLN A 812 -19.48 21.67 17.58
C GLN A 812 -19.21 20.18 17.28
N PRO A 813 -19.49 19.68 16.06
CA PRO A 813 -19.16 18.33 15.66
C PRO A 813 -17.68 18.19 15.32
N GLY A 814 -17.02 17.21 15.93
CA GLY A 814 -15.66 16.78 15.63
C GLY A 814 -15.64 15.30 15.24
N GLU A 815 -14.88 14.94 14.23
CA GLU A 815 -14.62 13.54 13.91
C GLU A 815 -13.70 12.93 14.96
N ILE A 816 -14.01 11.70 15.38
CA ILE A 816 -13.15 10.90 16.27
C ILE A 816 -12.81 9.57 15.61
N THR A 817 -11.68 9.00 16.00
CA THR A 817 -11.25 7.71 15.49
C THR A 817 -12.16 6.58 16.01
N PRO A 818 -12.23 5.43 15.27
CA PRO A 818 -12.98 4.27 15.77
C PRO A 818 -12.53 3.80 17.14
N VAL A 819 -11.22 3.82 17.42
CA VAL A 819 -10.66 3.38 18.71
C VAL A 819 -11.09 4.32 19.83
N GLU A 820 -11.03 5.64 19.63
CA GLU A 820 -11.54 6.62 20.60
C GLU A 820 -13.02 6.42 20.88
N ALA A 821 -13.82 6.20 19.83
CA ALA A 821 -15.24 5.90 19.99
C ALA A 821 -15.45 4.62 20.81
N PHE A 822 -14.73 3.53 20.50
CA PHE A 822 -14.83 2.27 21.26
C PHE A 822 -14.47 2.45 22.73
N GLN A 823 -13.43 3.23 23.03
CA GLN A 823 -13.02 3.55 24.40
C GLN A 823 -14.02 4.45 25.14
N ILE A 824 -14.77 5.28 24.43
CA ILE A 824 -15.85 6.09 25.02
C ILE A 824 -17.06 5.20 25.33
N PHE A 825 -17.45 4.34 24.39
CA PHE A 825 -18.59 3.44 24.55
C PHE A 825 -18.31 2.23 25.47
N GLU A 826 -17.05 1.91 25.76
CA GLU A 826 -16.67 0.78 26.63
C GLU A 826 -17.27 0.93 28.02
N THR A 827 -17.96 -0.09 28.49
CA THR A 827 -18.76 -0.05 29.73
C THR A 827 -18.95 -1.43 30.34
N ASP A 828 -19.34 -1.45 31.62
CA ASP A 828 -19.67 -2.66 32.35
C ASP A 828 -21.11 -3.17 32.04
N GLN A 829 -21.31 -4.48 32.14
CA GLN A 829 -22.59 -5.13 31.89
C GLN A 829 -23.72 -4.64 32.79
N ASN A 830 -23.38 -4.09 33.94
CA ASN A 830 -24.35 -3.65 34.96
C ASN A 830 -24.62 -2.13 34.91
N GLU A 831 -24.02 -1.39 34.00
CA GLU A 831 -24.25 0.05 33.88
C GLU A 831 -25.66 0.30 33.36
N THR A 832 -26.40 1.16 34.06
CA THR A 832 -27.79 1.52 33.69
C THR A 832 -27.79 2.84 32.92
N SER A 833 -28.70 2.95 31.95
CA SER A 833 -28.92 4.19 31.22
C SER A 833 -29.50 5.27 32.14
N VAL A 834 -29.02 6.50 31.99
CA VAL A 834 -29.61 7.71 32.57
C VAL A 834 -30.45 8.47 31.54
N GLU A 835 -31.14 9.53 31.92
CA GLU A 835 -31.84 10.37 30.95
C GLU A 835 -30.88 11.03 29.97
N LEU A 836 -31.32 11.17 28.73
CA LEU A 836 -30.56 11.89 27.70
C LEU A 836 -30.45 13.36 28.07
N ILE A 837 -29.33 13.99 27.68
CA ILE A 837 -29.23 15.44 27.80
C ILE A 837 -30.28 16.14 26.93
N ALA A 838 -30.75 17.33 27.37
CA ALA A 838 -31.88 18.03 26.73
C ALA A 838 -31.65 18.33 25.24
N ASN A 839 -30.39 18.63 24.84
CA ASN A 839 -30.00 18.96 23.47
C ASN A 839 -29.47 17.76 22.64
N HIS A 840 -29.62 16.53 23.14
CA HIS A 840 -29.14 15.32 22.46
C HIS A 840 -29.53 15.25 20.97
N HIS A 841 -30.80 15.49 20.68
CA HIS A 841 -31.30 15.40 19.29
C HIS A 841 -30.73 16.48 18.38
N ASP A 842 -30.55 17.69 18.90
CA ASP A 842 -29.92 18.80 18.17
C ASP A 842 -28.47 18.51 17.87
N GLN A 843 -27.76 17.93 18.82
CA GLN A 843 -26.36 17.51 18.65
C GLN A 843 -26.23 16.40 17.59
N VAL A 844 -27.09 15.39 17.62
CA VAL A 844 -27.12 14.33 16.58
C VAL A 844 -27.41 14.92 15.20
N ASN A 845 -28.38 15.85 15.11
CA ASN A 845 -28.66 16.53 13.84
C ASN A 845 -27.45 17.31 13.33
N LYS A 846 -26.71 17.99 14.20
CA LYS A 846 -25.46 18.68 13.84
C LYS A 846 -24.40 17.73 13.27
N ALA A 847 -24.24 16.56 13.87
CA ALA A 847 -23.36 15.53 13.33
C ALA A 847 -23.78 15.08 11.92
N MET A 848 -25.08 14.86 11.72
CA MET A 848 -25.63 14.45 10.41
C MET A 848 -25.50 15.55 9.35
N GLU A 849 -25.73 16.81 9.73
CA GLU A 849 -25.54 17.98 8.85
C GLU A 849 -24.07 18.10 8.43
N HIS A 850 -23.15 18.01 9.41
CA HIS A 850 -21.71 18.11 9.17
C HIS A 850 -21.21 16.97 8.26
N PHE A 851 -21.62 15.74 8.52
CA PHE A 851 -21.31 14.61 7.65
C PHE A 851 -21.84 14.84 6.23
N THR A 852 -23.11 15.30 6.10
CA THR A 852 -23.75 15.54 4.80
C THR A 852 -23.00 16.65 4.04
N MET A 853 -22.55 17.71 4.73
CA MET A 853 -21.77 18.79 4.14
C MET A 853 -20.44 18.27 3.58
N ILE A 854 -19.68 17.49 4.39
CA ILE A 854 -18.41 16.88 3.96
C ILE A 854 -18.65 15.97 2.75
N GLU A 855 -19.70 15.14 2.76
CA GLU A 855 -20.02 14.26 1.64
C GLU A 855 -20.42 15.05 0.37
N GLN A 856 -21.11 16.16 0.51
CA GLN A 856 -21.47 17.03 -0.61
C GLN A 856 -20.23 17.72 -1.20
N ASP A 857 -19.34 18.21 -0.36
CA ASP A 857 -18.07 18.83 -0.78
C ASP A 857 -17.17 17.81 -1.51
N LEU A 858 -17.06 16.61 -0.94
CA LEU A 858 -16.34 15.52 -1.58
C LEU A 858 -16.99 15.10 -2.90
N TRP A 859 -18.31 15.04 -2.96
CA TRP A 859 -19.02 14.68 -4.18
C TRP A 859 -18.88 15.78 -5.25
N GLN A 860 -18.97 17.05 -4.91
CA GLN A 860 -18.77 18.18 -5.83
C GLN A 860 -17.34 18.17 -6.41
N SER A 861 -16.33 17.99 -5.56
CA SER A 861 -14.93 17.87 -6.01
C SER A 861 -14.69 16.66 -6.92
N GLN A 862 -15.46 15.59 -6.74
CA GLN A 862 -15.36 14.36 -7.53
C GLN A 862 -16.06 14.47 -8.89
N THR A 863 -17.07 15.32 -9.01
CA THR A 863 -17.89 15.48 -10.23
C THR A 863 -17.42 16.62 -11.12
N ASP A 864 -16.46 17.42 -10.68
CA ASP A 864 -15.89 18.52 -11.45
C ASP A 864 -15.26 18.00 -12.76
N PRO A 865 -15.74 18.46 -13.93
CA PRO A 865 -15.14 18.09 -15.23
C PRO A 865 -13.66 18.48 -15.35
N GLU A 866 -13.19 19.50 -14.63
CA GLU A 866 -11.78 19.92 -14.61
C GLU A 866 -10.87 18.96 -13.83
N ALA A 867 -11.45 18.11 -12.98
CA ALA A 867 -10.72 17.05 -12.25
C ALA A 867 -10.13 15.95 -13.16
N LEU A 868 -10.39 15.99 -14.48
CA LEU A 868 -9.86 15.02 -15.45
C LEU A 868 -8.35 15.13 -15.71
N GLY A 869 -7.70 16.23 -15.35
CA GLY A 869 -6.29 16.49 -15.72
C GLY A 869 -6.10 16.73 -17.23
N GLY A 870 -5.23 17.65 -17.59
CA GLY A 870 -5.08 18.13 -18.97
C GLY A 870 -4.81 17.04 -20.01
N VAL A 871 -4.02 15.99 -19.66
CA VAL A 871 -3.71 14.87 -20.57
C VAL A 871 -4.96 14.05 -20.93
N ALA A 872 -5.80 13.73 -19.94
CA ALA A 872 -7.02 12.96 -20.17
C ALA A 872 -8.07 13.78 -20.96
N GLN A 873 -8.17 15.09 -20.69
CA GLN A 873 -9.04 15.99 -21.46
C GLN A 873 -8.60 16.10 -22.92
N ASN A 874 -7.30 16.27 -23.17
CA ASN A 874 -6.74 16.33 -24.51
C ASN A 874 -6.97 15.03 -25.29
N ALA A 875 -6.70 13.89 -24.65
CA ALA A 875 -6.96 12.58 -25.24
C ALA A 875 -8.44 12.39 -25.62
N LYS A 876 -9.38 12.80 -24.76
CA LYS A 876 -10.82 12.73 -25.05
C LYS A 876 -11.23 13.67 -26.20
N LYS A 877 -10.76 14.91 -26.20
CA LYS A 877 -11.03 15.86 -27.29
C LYS A 877 -10.54 15.29 -28.62
N PHE A 878 -9.34 14.78 -28.66
CA PHE A 878 -8.76 14.12 -29.82
C PHE A 878 -9.62 12.97 -30.32
N LEU A 879 -9.97 12.02 -29.45
CA LEU A 879 -10.80 10.86 -29.77
C LEU A 879 -12.22 11.27 -30.23
N SER A 880 -12.82 12.31 -29.63
CA SER A 880 -14.13 12.84 -30.03
C SER A 880 -14.11 13.46 -31.43
N THR A 881 -12.99 14.08 -31.83
CA THR A 881 -12.77 14.55 -33.17
C THR A 881 -12.66 13.41 -34.18
N MET A 882 -11.94 12.36 -33.80
CA MET A 882 -11.72 11.17 -34.64
C MET A 882 -13.00 10.37 -34.90
N ILE A 883 -13.91 10.23 -33.93
CA ILE A 883 -15.17 9.46 -34.04
C ILE A 883 -16.00 9.91 -35.26
N ASN A 884 -16.00 11.18 -35.56
CA ASN A 884 -16.82 11.75 -36.64
C ASN A 884 -16.16 11.69 -38.04
N HIS A 885 -14.95 11.13 -38.11
CA HIS A 885 -14.21 11.11 -39.37
C HIS A 885 -14.76 10.03 -40.34
N PRO A 886 -15.00 10.35 -41.65
CA PRO A 886 -15.64 9.44 -42.61
C PRO A 886 -14.89 8.14 -42.86
N LYS A 887 -13.55 8.11 -42.67
CA LYS A 887 -12.70 6.93 -42.90
C LYS A 887 -12.73 5.90 -41.77
N ILE A 888 -13.40 6.19 -40.64
CA ILE A 888 -13.47 5.32 -39.50
C ILE A 888 -14.65 4.37 -39.63
N THR A 889 -14.38 3.07 -39.53
CA THR A 889 -15.39 2.01 -39.57
C THR A 889 -16.26 2.04 -38.31
N GLU A 890 -17.45 1.42 -38.36
CA GLU A 890 -18.34 1.39 -37.19
C GLU A 890 -17.72 0.64 -36.01
N LYS A 891 -16.98 -0.45 -36.26
CA LYS A 891 -16.24 -1.15 -35.21
C LYS A 891 -15.19 -0.26 -34.54
N GLN A 892 -14.45 0.55 -35.31
CA GLN A 892 -13.47 1.49 -34.78
C GLN A 892 -14.14 2.62 -33.99
N ARG A 893 -15.32 3.09 -34.43
CA ARG A 893 -16.12 4.07 -33.67
C ARG A 893 -16.55 3.51 -32.32
N GLU A 894 -17.00 2.28 -32.28
CA GLU A 894 -17.36 1.60 -31.03
C GLU A 894 -16.14 1.50 -30.09
N ASN A 895 -14.99 1.09 -30.63
CA ASN A 895 -13.75 1.01 -29.83
C ASN A 895 -13.33 2.38 -29.30
N ILE A 896 -13.40 3.43 -30.11
CA ILE A 896 -13.09 4.79 -29.66
C ILE A 896 -14.06 5.22 -28.55
N ARG A 897 -15.38 4.94 -28.68
CA ARG A 897 -16.34 5.21 -27.60
C ARG A 897 -15.98 4.48 -26.31
N LYS A 898 -15.60 3.20 -26.40
CA LYS A 898 -15.14 2.41 -25.25
C LYS A 898 -13.87 3.01 -24.65
N ILE A 899 -12.89 3.42 -25.46
CA ILE A 899 -11.66 4.09 -24.96
C ILE A 899 -12.02 5.35 -24.15
N ILE A 900 -12.93 6.19 -24.67
CA ILE A 900 -13.38 7.40 -23.98
C ILE A 900 -13.98 7.04 -22.61
N VAL A 901 -14.86 6.04 -22.56
CA VAL A 901 -15.46 5.58 -21.30
C VAL A 901 -14.38 5.07 -20.34
N LEU A 902 -13.40 4.31 -20.81
CA LEU A 902 -12.30 3.79 -19.97
C LEU A 902 -11.40 4.89 -19.43
N ILE A 903 -11.19 5.95 -20.22
CA ILE A 903 -10.53 7.18 -19.76
C ILE A 903 -11.37 7.87 -18.69
N ASP A 904 -12.69 7.95 -18.86
CA ASP A 904 -13.62 8.61 -17.92
C ASP A 904 -13.64 7.89 -16.55
N ILE A 905 -13.66 6.57 -16.53
CA ILE A 905 -13.63 5.80 -15.28
C ILE A 905 -12.22 5.66 -14.69
N GLY A 906 -11.17 6.02 -15.47
CA GLY A 906 -9.79 5.88 -15.04
C GLY A 906 -9.34 4.44 -14.86
N LYS A 907 -9.75 3.52 -15.76
CA LYS A 907 -9.45 2.08 -15.64
C LYS A 907 -7.96 1.79 -15.78
N TYR A 908 -7.30 2.41 -16.77
CA TYR A 908 -5.87 2.24 -17.03
C TYR A 908 -5.13 3.57 -16.86
N THR A 909 -4.10 3.57 -16.04
CA THR A 909 -3.34 4.77 -15.67
C THR A 909 -2.67 5.43 -16.89
N ASN A 910 -2.14 4.64 -17.82
CA ASN A 910 -1.37 5.14 -18.96
C ASN A 910 -2.16 5.32 -20.25
N LEU A 911 -3.39 4.82 -20.34
CA LEU A 911 -4.23 4.94 -21.54
C LEU A 911 -4.40 6.39 -22.04
N PRO A 912 -4.69 7.38 -21.16
CA PRO A 912 -4.78 8.78 -21.60
C PRO A 912 -3.48 9.29 -22.22
N SER A 913 -2.33 8.92 -21.63
CA SER A 913 -1.02 9.34 -22.11
C SER A 913 -0.65 8.69 -23.44
N ASP A 914 -1.02 7.43 -23.64
CA ASP A 914 -0.74 6.73 -24.89
C ASP A 914 -1.56 7.34 -26.06
N VAL A 915 -2.80 7.73 -25.80
CA VAL A 915 -3.64 8.46 -26.78
C VAL A 915 -3.11 9.88 -27.02
N ASP A 916 -2.72 10.64 -25.98
CA ASP A 916 -2.18 12.00 -26.11
C ASP A 916 -0.87 12.03 -26.93
N LYS A 917 -0.02 11.02 -26.78
CA LYS A 917 1.20 10.86 -27.60
C LYS A 917 0.91 10.75 -29.09
N LEU A 918 -0.22 10.11 -29.49
CA LEU A 918 -0.62 10.02 -30.90
C LEU A 918 -0.96 11.40 -31.45
N GLN A 919 -1.69 12.21 -30.70
CA GLN A 919 -2.03 13.57 -31.08
C GLN A 919 -0.78 14.44 -31.29
N ARG A 920 0.19 14.33 -30.39
CA ARG A 920 1.44 15.11 -30.45
C ARG A 920 2.35 14.73 -31.63
N LYS A 921 2.35 13.48 -32.05
CA LYS A 921 3.19 12.99 -33.16
C LYS A 921 2.78 13.52 -34.52
N LYS A 922 1.60 14.16 -34.68
CA LYS A 922 1.07 14.70 -35.95
C LYS A 922 1.20 13.73 -37.12
N VAL A 923 0.91 12.45 -36.89
CA VAL A 923 1.02 11.38 -37.89
C VAL A 923 -0.14 11.49 -38.91
N GLU A 924 0.07 10.97 -40.12
CA GLU A 924 -1.01 10.90 -41.11
C GLU A 924 -2.21 10.08 -40.57
N LEU A 925 -3.43 10.44 -41.02
CA LEU A 925 -4.69 9.88 -40.54
C LEU A 925 -4.71 8.33 -40.55
N ASN A 926 -4.27 7.71 -41.64
CA ASN A 926 -4.28 6.25 -41.78
C ASN A 926 -3.37 5.58 -40.74
N MET A 927 -2.24 6.19 -40.44
CA MET A 927 -1.31 5.73 -39.40
C MET A 927 -1.90 5.97 -38.01
N THR A 928 -2.63 7.08 -37.82
CA THR A 928 -3.32 7.36 -36.55
C THR A 928 -4.40 6.31 -36.27
N ILE A 929 -5.19 5.92 -37.26
CA ILE A 929 -6.19 4.85 -37.16
C ILE A 929 -5.53 3.53 -36.78
N LEU A 930 -4.45 3.17 -37.48
CA LEU A 930 -3.68 1.94 -37.19
C LEU A 930 -3.16 1.93 -35.74
N GLU A 931 -2.66 3.06 -35.23
CA GLU A 931 -2.19 3.17 -33.85
C GLU A 931 -3.33 3.10 -32.83
N ILE A 932 -4.51 3.63 -33.12
CA ILE A 932 -5.71 3.45 -32.28
C ILE A 932 -6.12 1.97 -32.24
N ASP A 933 -6.05 1.26 -33.37
CA ASP A 933 -6.32 -0.19 -33.42
C ASP A 933 -5.28 -0.98 -32.58
N LYS A 934 -3.99 -0.59 -32.60
CA LYS A 934 -2.96 -1.17 -31.73
C LYS A 934 -3.23 -0.89 -30.25
N ILE A 935 -3.65 0.32 -29.91
CA ILE A 935 -4.06 0.65 -28.53
C ILE A 935 -5.25 -0.21 -28.15
N SER A 936 -6.25 -0.34 -29.01
CA SER A 936 -7.44 -1.18 -28.76
C SER A 936 -7.05 -2.63 -28.49
N ALA A 937 -6.18 -3.21 -29.29
CA ALA A 937 -5.69 -4.55 -29.10
C ALA A 937 -4.88 -4.73 -27.78
N ARG A 938 -3.95 -3.78 -27.51
CA ARG A 938 -3.11 -3.81 -26.31
C ARG A 938 -3.92 -3.82 -25.02
N TYR A 939 -4.95 -2.96 -24.95
CA TYR A 939 -5.82 -2.81 -23.76
C TYR A 939 -7.02 -3.77 -23.77
N GLY A 940 -7.17 -4.60 -24.80
CA GLY A 940 -8.29 -5.53 -24.93
C GLY A 940 -9.66 -4.83 -25.01
N ILE A 941 -9.73 -3.70 -25.70
CA ILE A 941 -10.92 -2.83 -25.73
C ILE A 941 -12.12 -3.55 -26.33
N ASP A 942 -11.91 -4.39 -27.35
CA ASP A 942 -12.97 -5.18 -28.01
C ASP A 942 -13.70 -6.12 -27.05
N LEU A 943 -12.99 -6.57 -25.99
CA LEU A 943 -13.47 -7.54 -25.01
C LEU A 943 -14.16 -6.90 -23.80
N LEU A 944 -14.12 -5.56 -23.70
CA LEU A 944 -14.62 -4.86 -22.54
C LEU A 944 -16.05 -4.35 -22.79
N ASP A 945 -16.97 -4.69 -21.89
CA ASP A 945 -18.25 -3.99 -21.75
C ASP A 945 -18.01 -2.69 -20.95
N ALA A 946 -17.72 -1.61 -21.67
CA ALA A 946 -17.53 -0.31 -21.07
C ALA A 946 -18.88 0.38 -20.90
N GLN A 947 -19.51 0.22 -19.73
CA GLN A 947 -20.66 1.02 -19.33
C GLN A 947 -20.20 2.12 -18.38
N LYS A 948 -20.69 3.37 -18.61
CA LYS A 948 -20.62 4.42 -17.60
C LYS A 948 -21.39 3.93 -16.38
N GLY A 949 -20.71 3.67 -15.27
CA GLY A 949 -21.39 3.48 -14.01
C GLY A 949 -22.21 4.72 -13.67
N ASN A 950 -23.33 4.51 -13.00
CA ASN A 950 -24.12 5.62 -12.45
C ASN A 950 -23.21 6.44 -11.53
N GLN A 951 -23.00 7.71 -11.85
CA GLN A 951 -22.40 8.65 -10.90
C GLN A 951 -23.43 8.79 -9.77
N GLY A 952 -23.19 8.05 -8.67
CA GLY A 952 -24.09 8.05 -7.51
C GLY A 952 -24.29 9.47 -6.99
N LYS A 953 -25.44 9.72 -6.42
CA LYS A 953 -25.69 10.94 -5.62
C LYS A 953 -24.88 10.86 -4.33
N ALA A 954 -24.60 12.00 -3.70
CA ALA A 954 -24.05 12.04 -2.35
C ALA A 954 -24.92 11.15 -1.42
N GLU A 955 -24.29 10.19 -0.75
CA GLU A 955 -24.99 9.23 0.10
C GLU A 955 -25.46 9.96 1.37
N LYS A 956 -26.73 9.77 1.73
CA LYS A 956 -27.25 10.30 2.99
C LYS A 956 -26.80 9.42 4.14
N PRO A 957 -26.27 9.99 5.25
CA PRO A 957 -25.89 9.21 6.41
C PRO A 957 -27.12 8.66 7.13
N VAL A 958 -26.95 7.47 7.68
CA VAL A 958 -27.91 6.85 8.58
C VAL A 958 -27.29 6.81 9.97
N LEU A 959 -28.02 7.33 10.97
CA LEU A 959 -27.64 7.18 12.36
C LEU A 959 -27.82 5.72 12.79
N ILE A 960 -26.75 5.09 13.24
CA ILE A 960 -26.79 3.73 13.77
C ILE A 960 -27.14 3.77 15.24
N ILE A 961 -26.35 4.48 16.04
CA ILE A 961 -26.54 4.64 17.47
C ILE A 961 -25.99 6.01 17.92
N SER A 962 -26.41 6.45 19.11
CA SER A 962 -25.85 7.62 19.77
C SER A 962 -25.85 7.49 21.28
N GLU A 963 -24.89 8.10 21.93
CA GLU A 963 -24.74 8.13 23.40
C GLU A 963 -24.50 9.55 23.86
N SER A 964 -25.25 9.99 24.89
CA SER A 964 -25.08 11.31 25.50
C SER A 964 -24.58 11.22 26.93
N PHE A 965 -23.82 12.25 27.35
CA PHE A 965 -23.12 12.26 28.63
C PHE A 965 -23.61 13.41 29.51
N THR A 966 -24.14 13.06 30.68
CA THR A 966 -24.61 14.01 31.69
C THR A 966 -23.51 14.35 32.70
#